data_466301a23e00a32635d90c1bd2dabe9d
#
_entry.id   466301a23e00a32635d90c1bd2dabe9d
#
_cell.length_a   1.000
_cell.length_b   1.000
_cell.length_c   1.000
_cell.angle_alpha   90.00
_cell.angle_beta   90.00
_cell.angle_gamma   90.00
#
_symmetry.space_group_name_H-M   'P 1'
#
loop_
_entity.id
_entity.type
_entity.pdbx_description
1 polymer ?
#
loop_
_entity_poly.entity_id
_entity_poly.type
_entity_poly.pdbx_seq_one_letter_code
_entity_poly.pdbx_strand_id
1 'polypeptide(L)'
;MRRATQLFGICWLLCLLAACGESHFMTDASYRLRVEQDFQQKKALMPQGELFTILDDASLSTYEQEALEFLYAYMPLADITDYPGEFHLMNIRASQRAAEEMPWGKTIPEDLFRHFVLPVRVNNEQLDSARVVFYKELKDRVKSLSLYDAILEVNHWCHEKAVYMPSDARTSSPLATVSTAYGRCGEESTLLVAALRSVGIPARQVYTPRWAHTDDNHAWVEAWADGKWHFLGACEPEPVLDLGWFNAPASRGMLMHTKVFGRYEGKEEVMSVNPTYTEINVIDNYAPTAQAKVMVKDEAGNPVPDACVEFKLYNYAEFYTVATKHTDDGGVCGLTAGKGDMLVWASKDGRFGFSKLSFGKQAELTVTLDKEAGDSFTVDIDIVPPAESANLPDVTPEQRAENDRRLAIEDSIRNAYVGKFISEEAARNFARDYKLDRDAVAKILIAARGNYRVIREFMTRLRSDNSRKGGIDLLQQISAKDLRDVRLDVLIDHMQSRVRTTNAGYFRKYVRNPRVSNEMLTPYKTFFGKVISKEDVEAYVAEPMKMVAWVAKNIQVNKECNLGAPPVSPEGVWKARLADAHSRDIFFVSMARSMGVPARIDEVTGKVQLITDDGAIDVNFEAAGRAPAQRGRLAAKYTPIQSLDNPKYYSHFTISKVTPQGNLQLLSYDEGDTDMGGGVTWSSLLKEGTSLDAGDYILVTGTRLASGGVLAQMTSLNVKAGGRTETKLVMRENKDEVQVIGNFNSESLFTTLEGGNKQSLLQACGRGYFVVGILGVNQEPTNHALRDISALKADLEKWGRKLVLLFPNQEQAGKYRAADFSGLPNTVIYGIDTEDIAQQIVKNMKLKRKDTLPIFIIADTFNRVVFVSQGYTIGLGEQLVKTVKGL
;
A
#
# COMPACT_ATOMS: atom_id res chain seq x y z
N MET A 1 53.92 39.94 -43.41
CA MET A 1 52.88 40.13 -42.46
C MET A 1 51.47 39.61 -42.89
N ARG A 2 51.16 39.44 -44.21
CA ARG A 2 49.83 38.94 -44.66
C ARG A 2 49.59 37.42 -44.56
N ARG A 3 50.67 36.58 -44.37
CA ARG A 3 50.51 35.10 -44.24
C ARG A 3 50.35 34.62 -42.78
N ALA A 4 50.80 35.43 -41.81
CA ALA A 4 50.67 35.08 -40.38
C ALA A 4 49.26 35.38 -39.82
N THR A 5 48.54 36.35 -40.36
CA THR A 5 47.18 36.70 -39.99
C THR A 5 46.12 35.72 -40.50
N GLN A 6 46.38 34.98 -41.58
CA GLN A 6 45.47 33.95 -42.11
C GLN A 6 45.56 32.63 -41.32
N LEU A 7 46.74 32.26 -40.81
CA LEU A 7 46.90 31.08 -39.96
C LEU A 7 46.26 31.27 -38.58
N PHE A 8 46.32 32.50 -38.00
CA PHE A 8 45.70 32.79 -36.72
C PHE A 8 44.16 32.81 -36.79
N GLY A 9 43.58 33.25 -37.93
CA GLY A 9 42.17 33.25 -38.16
C GLY A 9 41.55 31.83 -38.35
N ILE A 10 42.32 30.92 -38.98
CA ILE A 10 41.94 29.52 -39.19
C ILE A 10 42.04 28.70 -37.89
N CYS A 11 43.06 28.95 -37.04
CA CYS A 11 43.15 28.32 -35.73
C CYS A 11 42.01 28.82 -34.76
N TRP A 12 41.61 30.10 -34.83
CA TRP A 12 40.51 30.62 -34.04
C TRP A 12 39.15 30.09 -34.53
N LEU A 13 38.97 29.89 -35.85
CA LEU A 13 37.76 29.28 -36.37
C LEU A 13 37.70 27.77 -36.09
N LEU A 14 38.81 27.07 -36.10
CA LEU A 14 38.90 25.66 -35.70
C LEU A 14 38.72 25.47 -34.18
N CYS A 15 39.15 26.43 -33.33
CA CYS A 15 38.88 26.40 -31.91
C CYS A 15 37.38 26.75 -31.56
N LEU A 16 36.69 27.51 -32.40
CA LEU A 16 35.27 27.80 -32.26
C LEU A 16 34.33 26.67 -32.76
N LEU A 17 34.84 25.80 -33.65
CA LEU A 17 34.15 24.60 -34.10
C LEU A 17 34.39 23.38 -33.18
N ALA A 18 35.38 23.41 -32.31
CA ALA A 18 35.66 22.37 -31.32
C ALA A 18 34.98 22.62 -29.96
N ALA A 19 34.18 23.68 -29.82
CA ALA A 19 33.46 24.02 -28.58
C ALA A 19 31.94 23.70 -28.62
N CYS A 20 31.48 22.95 -29.63
CA CYS A 20 30.24 22.21 -29.49
C CYS A 20 30.53 20.82 -28.91
N GLY A 21 30.97 20.77 -27.66
CA GLY A 21 31.02 19.51 -26.93
C GLY A 21 29.62 18.88 -26.92
N GLU A 22 29.54 17.60 -27.26
CA GLU A 22 28.28 16.86 -27.13
C GLU A 22 27.75 17.05 -25.71
N SER A 23 26.45 17.39 -25.62
CA SER A 23 25.79 17.52 -24.31
C SER A 23 25.53 16.14 -23.75
N HIS A 24 26.27 15.77 -22.72
CA HIS A 24 26.09 14.50 -22.01
C HIS A 24 25.00 14.60 -20.96
N PHE A 25 24.21 13.54 -20.80
CA PHE A 25 23.29 13.38 -19.68
C PHE A 25 24.05 13.08 -18.37
N MET A 26 25.11 12.28 -18.46
CA MET A 26 25.98 11.95 -17.34
C MET A 26 27.37 12.55 -17.61
N THR A 27 27.78 13.59 -16.85
CA THR A 27 29.07 14.28 -17.09
C THR A 27 30.27 13.44 -16.67
N ASP A 28 30.15 12.57 -15.65
CA ASP A 28 31.21 11.65 -15.22
C ASP A 28 31.34 10.46 -16.18
N ALA A 29 32.52 10.36 -16.84
CA ALA A 29 32.79 9.30 -17.80
C ALA A 29 32.83 7.89 -17.17
N SER A 30 33.29 7.78 -15.92
CA SER A 30 33.33 6.49 -15.22
C SER A 30 31.97 6.00 -14.85
N TYR A 31 31.07 6.91 -14.49
CA TYR A 31 29.66 6.62 -14.23
C TYR A 31 28.94 6.18 -15.51
N ARG A 32 29.16 6.89 -16.65
CA ARG A 32 28.61 6.48 -17.96
C ARG A 32 29.01 5.06 -18.32
N LEU A 33 30.32 4.74 -18.22
CA LEU A 33 30.80 3.39 -18.53
C LEU A 33 30.13 2.32 -17.65
N ARG A 34 29.92 2.59 -16.38
CA ARG A 34 29.20 1.67 -15.47
C ARG A 34 27.74 1.47 -15.91
N VAL A 35 27.05 2.55 -16.24
CA VAL A 35 25.67 2.48 -16.73
C VAL A 35 25.58 1.68 -18.03
N GLU A 36 26.50 1.90 -18.97
CA GLU A 36 26.57 1.13 -20.20
C GLU A 36 26.78 -0.37 -19.93
N GLN A 37 27.68 -0.72 -19.03
CA GLN A 37 27.91 -2.11 -18.62
C GLN A 37 26.68 -2.73 -17.97
N ASP A 38 26.01 -2.04 -17.06
CA ASP A 38 24.79 -2.49 -16.41
C ASP A 38 23.64 -2.66 -17.44
N PHE A 39 23.55 -1.76 -18.41
CA PHE A 39 22.58 -1.88 -19.50
C PHE A 39 22.85 -3.10 -20.37
N GLN A 40 24.12 -3.36 -20.77
CA GLN A 40 24.45 -4.52 -21.58
C GLN A 40 24.17 -5.83 -20.83
N GLN A 41 24.43 -5.89 -19.53
CA GLN A 41 24.05 -7.04 -18.69
C GLN A 41 22.52 -7.23 -18.67
N LYS A 42 21.76 -6.14 -18.49
CA LYS A 42 20.29 -6.17 -18.52
C LYS A 42 19.77 -6.66 -19.88
N LYS A 43 20.30 -6.12 -20.98
CA LYS A 43 19.91 -6.51 -22.35
C LYS A 43 20.20 -7.99 -22.63
N ALA A 44 21.29 -8.53 -22.12
CA ALA A 44 21.66 -9.93 -22.28
C ALA A 44 20.66 -10.92 -21.62
N LEU A 45 19.90 -10.50 -20.60
CA LEU A 45 18.84 -11.32 -19.99
C LEU A 45 17.62 -11.47 -20.90
N MET A 46 17.46 -10.61 -21.90
CA MET A 46 16.32 -10.54 -22.80
C MET A 46 16.77 -10.57 -24.25
N PRO A 47 17.35 -11.67 -24.74
CA PRO A 47 17.97 -11.75 -26.08
C PRO A 47 16.94 -11.82 -27.20
N GLN A 48 15.66 -11.98 -26.88
CA GLN A 48 14.57 -12.12 -27.86
C GLN A 48 13.70 -10.87 -27.88
N GLY A 49 13.30 -10.47 -29.09
CA GLY A 49 12.36 -9.37 -29.32
C GLY A 49 13.02 -8.00 -29.53
N GLU A 50 12.18 -7.02 -29.82
CA GLU A 50 12.56 -5.66 -30.22
C GLU A 50 12.40 -4.64 -29.07
N LEU A 51 12.71 -5.05 -27.83
CA LEU A 51 12.44 -4.25 -26.62
C LEU A 51 13.27 -2.97 -26.51
N PHE A 52 14.40 -2.90 -27.22
CA PHE A 52 15.37 -1.80 -27.13
C PHE A 52 15.58 -1.06 -28.46
N THR A 53 14.70 -1.27 -29.43
CA THR A 53 14.84 -0.72 -30.81
C THR A 53 14.84 0.80 -30.85
N ILE A 54 14.30 1.50 -29.86
CA ILE A 54 14.37 2.96 -29.78
C ILE A 54 15.83 3.47 -29.77
N LEU A 55 16.78 2.70 -29.25
CA LEU A 55 18.20 3.06 -29.22
C LEU A 55 18.87 2.97 -30.60
N ASP A 56 18.23 2.36 -31.60
CA ASP A 56 18.71 2.28 -32.99
C ASP A 56 18.30 3.54 -33.81
N ASP A 57 17.53 4.47 -33.23
CA ASP A 57 17.11 5.71 -33.88
C ASP A 57 18.28 6.68 -34.00
N ALA A 58 18.82 6.83 -35.21
CA ALA A 58 19.93 7.73 -35.53
C ALA A 58 19.62 9.24 -35.28
N SER A 59 18.40 9.60 -35.01
CA SER A 59 18.00 10.99 -34.69
C SER A 59 18.15 11.37 -33.21
N LEU A 60 18.42 10.40 -32.33
CA LEU A 60 18.65 10.66 -30.92
C LEU A 60 19.92 11.50 -30.71
N SER A 61 19.82 12.50 -29.86
CA SER A 61 21.01 13.20 -29.34
C SER A 61 21.80 12.30 -28.38
N THR A 62 23.07 12.60 -28.16
CA THR A 62 23.91 11.90 -27.16
C THR A 62 23.26 11.93 -25.78
N TYR A 63 22.66 13.05 -25.38
CA TYR A 63 21.92 13.20 -24.14
C TYR A 63 20.74 12.22 -24.04
N GLU A 64 19.93 12.16 -25.09
CA GLU A 64 18.73 11.28 -25.12
C GLU A 64 19.14 9.80 -25.11
N GLN A 65 20.18 9.43 -25.83
CA GLN A 65 20.70 8.06 -25.84
C GLN A 65 21.21 7.65 -24.47
N GLU A 66 22.06 8.45 -23.83
CA GLU A 66 22.57 8.18 -22.48
C GLU A 66 21.44 8.12 -21.43
N ALA A 67 20.44 8.99 -21.53
CA ALA A 67 19.28 8.99 -20.64
C ALA A 67 18.41 7.73 -20.82
N LEU A 68 18.21 7.27 -22.06
CA LEU A 68 17.52 6.00 -22.35
C LEU A 68 18.32 4.81 -21.80
N GLU A 69 19.62 4.76 -22.03
CA GLU A 69 20.47 3.69 -21.50
C GLU A 69 20.43 3.63 -19.96
N PHE A 70 20.50 4.79 -19.29
CA PHE A 70 20.33 4.88 -17.84
C PHE A 70 18.96 4.35 -17.39
N LEU A 71 17.89 4.75 -18.04
CA LEU A 71 16.54 4.27 -17.69
C LEU A 71 16.44 2.75 -17.91
N TYR A 72 16.88 2.24 -19.08
CA TYR A 72 16.81 0.80 -19.38
C TYR A 72 17.73 -0.04 -18.49
N ALA A 73 18.89 0.47 -18.10
CA ALA A 73 19.80 -0.25 -17.18
C ALA A 73 19.11 -0.57 -15.85
N TYR A 74 18.25 0.33 -15.35
CA TYR A 74 17.74 0.24 -13.98
C TYR A 74 16.21 0.10 -13.90
N MET A 75 15.45 0.29 -14.98
CA MET A 75 14.00 0.08 -14.90
C MET A 75 13.65 -1.40 -14.71
N PRO A 76 12.55 -1.69 -13.97
CA PRO A 76 12.08 -3.06 -13.80
C PRO A 76 11.55 -3.62 -15.13
N LEU A 77 11.43 -4.95 -15.22
CA LEU A 77 11.00 -5.66 -16.42
C LEU A 77 9.64 -5.17 -16.95
N ALA A 78 8.68 -4.92 -16.06
CA ALA A 78 7.36 -4.40 -16.44
C ALA A 78 7.47 -3.08 -17.24
N ASP A 79 8.40 -2.20 -16.87
CA ASP A 79 8.56 -0.92 -17.58
C ASP A 79 9.20 -1.08 -18.96
N ILE A 80 10.06 -2.09 -19.12
CA ILE A 80 10.66 -2.42 -20.43
C ILE A 80 9.64 -3.04 -21.38
N THR A 81 8.78 -3.92 -20.87
CA THR A 81 7.92 -4.77 -21.72
C THR A 81 6.54 -4.17 -21.97
N ASP A 82 6.01 -3.42 -21.01
CA ASP A 82 4.62 -2.95 -21.03
C ASP A 82 4.49 -1.51 -21.59
N TYR A 83 5.62 -0.81 -21.78
CA TYR A 83 5.67 0.54 -22.36
C TYR A 83 6.66 0.60 -23.54
N PRO A 84 6.28 1.25 -24.67
CA PRO A 84 7.18 1.38 -25.81
C PRO A 84 8.31 2.36 -25.54
N GLY A 85 9.42 2.25 -26.31
CA GLY A 85 10.58 3.13 -26.16
C GLY A 85 10.26 4.61 -26.33
N GLU A 86 9.31 4.94 -27.20
CA GLU A 86 8.81 6.30 -27.44
C GLU A 86 8.17 6.92 -26.17
N PHE A 87 7.55 6.09 -25.31
CA PHE A 87 7.03 6.54 -24.03
C PHE A 87 8.16 7.05 -23.12
N HIS A 88 9.27 6.32 -23.04
CA HIS A 88 10.42 6.73 -22.25
C HIS A 88 11.09 7.98 -22.83
N LEU A 89 11.29 8.03 -24.15
CA LEU A 89 11.84 9.21 -24.84
C LEU A 89 10.98 10.45 -24.64
N MET A 90 9.66 10.34 -24.73
CA MET A 90 8.73 11.43 -24.46
C MET A 90 8.93 11.99 -23.03
N ASN A 91 9.09 11.12 -22.04
CA ASN A 91 9.31 11.53 -20.65
C ASN A 91 10.70 12.16 -20.42
N ILE A 92 11.74 11.68 -21.12
CA ILE A 92 13.08 12.30 -21.10
C ILE A 92 12.99 13.73 -21.64
N ARG A 93 12.39 13.92 -22.80
CA ARG A 93 12.20 15.25 -23.43
C ARG A 93 11.39 16.19 -22.57
N ALA A 94 10.36 15.67 -21.89
CA ALA A 94 9.56 16.48 -20.94
C ALA A 94 10.39 16.91 -19.71
N SER A 95 11.24 16.04 -19.19
CA SER A 95 12.13 16.37 -18.06
C SER A 95 13.21 17.37 -18.44
N GLN A 96 13.80 17.23 -19.64
CA GLN A 96 14.77 18.16 -20.19
C GLN A 96 14.14 19.55 -20.38
N ARG A 97 12.95 19.61 -20.96
CA ARG A 97 12.19 20.86 -21.09
C ARG A 97 11.94 21.54 -19.76
N ALA A 98 11.54 20.78 -18.73
CA ALA A 98 11.33 21.34 -17.39
C ALA A 98 12.64 21.92 -16.81
N ALA A 99 13.78 21.24 -17.00
CA ALA A 99 15.09 21.73 -16.56
C ALA A 99 15.52 23.01 -17.32
N GLU A 100 15.13 23.17 -18.58
CA GLU A 100 15.43 24.35 -19.39
C GLU A 100 14.52 25.56 -19.06
N GLU A 101 13.22 25.32 -18.84
CA GLU A 101 12.20 26.38 -18.72
C GLU A 101 11.94 26.83 -17.28
N MET A 102 12.18 25.96 -16.25
CA MET A 102 11.95 26.30 -14.84
C MET A 102 13.12 27.07 -14.22
N PRO A 103 12.87 28.06 -13.34
CA PRO A 103 13.92 28.89 -12.75
C PRO A 103 14.99 28.13 -12.00
N TRP A 104 14.61 27.01 -11.36
CA TRP A 104 15.52 26.15 -10.57
C TRP A 104 16.25 25.10 -11.41
N GLY A 105 15.89 24.89 -12.67
CA GLY A 105 16.39 23.76 -13.47
C GLY A 105 17.91 23.71 -13.58
N LYS A 106 18.58 24.88 -13.65
CA LYS A 106 20.06 24.96 -13.70
C LYS A 106 20.75 24.85 -12.34
N THR A 107 20.00 24.92 -11.25
CA THR A 107 20.53 24.85 -9.87
C THR A 107 20.39 23.46 -9.24
N ILE A 108 19.56 22.60 -9.85
CA ILE A 108 19.44 21.21 -9.40
C ILE A 108 20.71 20.43 -9.75
N PRO A 109 21.37 19.80 -8.75
CA PRO A 109 22.53 18.94 -9.00
C PRO A 109 22.18 17.77 -9.95
N GLU A 110 23.16 17.39 -10.80
CA GLU A 110 22.99 16.33 -11.81
C GLU A 110 22.53 15.00 -11.20
N ASP A 111 23.13 14.60 -10.08
CA ASP A 111 22.80 13.37 -9.37
C ASP A 111 21.34 13.38 -8.84
N LEU A 112 20.87 14.53 -8.32
CA LEU A 112 19.48 14.69 -7.89
C LEU A 112 18.51 14.66 -9.09
N PHE A 113 18.88 15.32 -10.20
CA PHE A 113 18.08 15.26 -11.41
C PHE A 113 17.96 13.81 -11.94
N ARG A 114 19.10 13.13 -12.03
CA ARG A 114 19.19 11.77 -12.55
C ARG A 114 18.37 10.76 -11.74
N HIS A 115 18.38 10.87 -10.40
CA HIS A 115 17.73 9.90 -9.53
C HIS A 115 16.31 10.30 -9.08
N PHE A 116 15.97 11.60 -9.06
CA PHE A 116 14.73 12.08 -8.43
C PHE A 116 13.86 12.99 -9.30
N VAL A 117 14.28 13.28 -10.54
CA VAL A 117 13.47 14.00 -11.54
C VAL A 117 13.22 13.14 -12.78
N LEU A 118 14.29 12.63 -13.40
CA LEU A 118 14.21 11.89 -14.66
C LEU A 118 13.32 10.64 -14.58
N PRO A 119 13.46 9.74 -13.57
CA PRO A 119 12.68 8.52 -13.52
C PRO A 119 11.18 8.80 -13.49
N VAL A 120 10.41 8.05 -14.29
CA VAL A 120 8.95 8.15 -14.29
C VAL A 120 8.39 7.41 -13.09
N ARG A 121 8.87 6.19 -12.86
CA ARG A 121 8.44 5.35 -11.74
C ARG A 121 8.81 5.94 -10.39
N VAL A 122 7.83 5.93 -9.50
CA VAL A 122 8.00 6.36 -8.09
C VAL A 122 8.12 5.16 -7.17
N ASN A 123 7.20 4.18 -7.31
CA ASN A 123 7.16 2.94 -6.55
C ASN A 123 6.52 1.82 -7.42
N ASN A 124 5.40 1.24 -6.99
CA ASN A 124 4.73 0.13 -7.66
C ASN A 124 3.44 0.55 -8.42
N GLU A 125 3.33 1.82 -8.77
CA GLU A 125 2.21 2.35 -9.56
C GLU A 125 2.26 1.91 -11.01
N GLN A 126 1.10 1.95 -11.67
CA GLN A 126 1.03 1.92 -13.13
C GLN A 126 1.50 3.25 -13.69
N LEU A 127 2.24 3.23 -14.81
CA LEU A 127 2.75 4.43 -15.46
C LEU A 127 1.75 4.96 -16.51
N ASP A 128 1.79 6.27 -16.72
CA ASP A 128 1.01 6.97 -17.75
C ASP A 128 1.72 8.25 -18.23
N SER A 129 1.05 9.04 -19.04
CA SER A 129 1.59 10.30 -19.59
C SER A 129 1.44 11.50 -18.65
N ALA A 130 1.28 11.29 -17.37
CA ALA A 130 1.06 12.34 -16.36
C ALA A 130 2.08 13.47 -16.44
N ARG A 131 3.37 13.15 -16.64
CA ARG A 131 4.46 14.15 -16.70
C ARG A 131 4.18 15.25 -17.71
N VAL A 132 3.72 14.89 -18.92
CA VAL A 132 3.42 15.88 -19.97
C VAL A 132 2.15 16.66 -19.66
N VAL A 133 1.13 16.01 -19.11
CA VAL A 133 -0.14 16.63 -18.74
C VAL A 133 0.05 17.59 -17.59
N PHE A 134 0.72 17.17 -16.52
CA PHE A 134 0.93 17.98 -15.32
C PHE A 134 1.85 19.16 -15.58
N TYR A 135 2.89 19.01 -16.39
CA TYR A 135 3.73 20.13 -16.81
C TYR A 135 2.91 21.27 -17.42
N LYS A 136 1.98 20.95 -18.32
CA LYS A 136 1.12 21.95 -18.98
C LYS A 136 0.22 22.69 -17.98
N GLU A 137 -0.27 22.00 -16.95
CA GLU A 137 -1.13 22.60 -15.91
C GLU A 137 -0.35 23.42 -14.89
N LEU A 138 0.89 22.99 -14.54
CA LEU A 138 1.65 23.51 -13.41
C LEU A 138 2.66 24.58 -13.77
N LYS A 139 3.27 24.53 -14.96
CA LYS A 139 4.42 25.40 -15.31
C LYS A 139 4.17 26.87 -15.08
N ASP A 140 3.03 27.41 -15.53
CA ASP A 140 2.68 28.82 -15.39
C ASP A 140 2.25 29.19 -13.96
N ARG A 141 1.82 28.20 -13.19
CA ARG A 141 1.42 28.34 -11.79
C ARG A 141 2.61 28.48 -10.85
N VAL A 142 3.73 27.83 -11.17
CA VAL A 142 4.89 27.77 -10.26
C VAL A 142 6.13 28.56 -10.71
N LYS A 143 6.28 28.90 -11.98
CA LYS A 143 7.49 29.53 -12.54
C LYS A 143 7.94 30.85 -11.90
N SER A 144 7.04 31.57 -11.22
CA SER A 144 7.33 32.84 -10.53
C SER A 144 7.59 32.66 -9.04
N LEU A 145 7.51 31.45 -8.51
CA LEU A 145 7.68 31.13 -7.09
C LEU A 145 9.12 30.74 -6.78
N SER A 146 9.49 30.85 -5.50
CA SER A 146 10.69 30.17 -4.97
C SER A 146 10.51 28.65 -5.09
N LEU A 147 11.60 27.88 -5.02
CA LEU A 147 11.52 26.42 -5.06
C LEU A 147 10.71 25.88 -3.87
N TYR A 148 10.90 26.47 -2.67
CA TYR A 148 10.14 26.15 -1.46
C TYR A 148 8.63 26.36 -1.65
N ASP A 149 8.25 27.55 -2.13
CA ASP A 149 6.84 27.89 -2.35
C ASP A 149 6.22 27.08 -3.50
N ALA A 150 7.00 26.74 -4.53
CA ALA A 150 6.55 25.90 -5.63
C ALA A 150 6.19 24.48 -5.15
N ILE A 151 6.94 23.91 -4.21
CA ILE A 151 6.62 22.61 -3.60
C ILE A 151 5.27 22.66 -2.89
N LEU A 152 5.03 23.68 -2.05
CA LEU A 152 3.74 23.88 -1.38
C LEU A 152 2.60 24.06 -2.39
N GLU A 153 2.82 24.85 -3.44
CA GLU A 153 1.82 25.14 -4.46
C GLU A 153 1.42 23.89 -5.27
N VAL A 154 2.39 23.03 -5.60
CA VAL A 154 2.11 21.75 -6.27
C VAL A 154 1.26 20.84 -5.39
N ASN A 155 1.50 20.83 -4.07
CA ASN A 155 0.69 20.03 -3.14
C ASN A 155 -0.75 20.56 -3.03
N HIS A 156 -0.94 21.88 -3.02
CA HIS A 156 -2.27 22.49 -3.12
C HIS A 156 -2.99 22.10 -4.42
N TRP A 157 -2.28 22.09 -5.54
CA TRP A 157 -2.83 21.59 -6.81
C TRP A 157 -3.23 20.10 -6.72
N CYS A 158 -2.43 19.25 -6.03
CA CYS A 158 -2.81 17.87 -5.82
C CYS A 158 -4.09 17.73 -4.99
N HIS A 159 -4.30 18.58 -3.97
CA HIS A 159 -5.52 18.60 -3.17
C HIS A 159 -6.76 19.03 -3.98
N GLU A 160 -6.60 19.89 -4.98
CA GLU A 160 -7.68 20.18 -5.95
C GLU A 160 -8.11 18.94 -6.74
N LYS A 161 -7.20 17.96 -6.92
CA LYS A 161 -7.41 16.77 -7.77
C LYS A 161 -7.90 15.54 -7.01
N ALA A 162 -7.36 15.27 -5.83
CA ALA A 162 -7.63 14.03 -5.10
C ALA A 162 -7.61 14.22 -3.59
N VAL A 163 -8.32 13.33 -2.89
CA VAL A 163 -8.29 13.18 -1.43
C VAL A 163 -8.18 11.72 -1.06
N TYR A 164 -7.77 11.49 0.19
CA TYR A 164 -7.61 10.14 0.73
C TYR A 164 -8.90 9.33 0.68
N MET A 165 -8.77 8.09 0.21
CA MET A 165 -9.80 7.06 0.29
C MET A 165 -9.14 5.68 0.31
N PRO A 166 -9.40 4.84 1.33
CA PRO A 166 -8.86 3.49 1.38
C PRO A 166 -9.37 2.64 0.20
N SER A 167 -8.55 1.74 -0.29
CA SER A 167 -8.85 0.83 -1.39
C SER A 167 -7.90 -0.37 -1.40
N ASP A 168 -8.01 -1.26 -2.41
CA ASP A 168 -7.12 -2.43 -2.54
C ASP A 168 -5.63 -2.06 -2.73
N ALA A 169 -4.76 -3.05 -2.60
CA ALA A 169 -3.31 -2.87 -2.58
C ALA A 169 -2.68 -2.45 -3.92
N ARG A 170 -3.39 -2.58 -5.05
CA ARG A 170 -2.90 -2.14 -6.37
C ARG A 170 -2.79 -0.61 -6.40
N THR A 171 -1.67 -0.07 -6.85
CA THR A 171 -1.46 1.39 -6.97
C THR A 171 -1.83 1.86 -8.38
N SER A 172 -2.83 2.75 -8.48
CA SER A 172 -3.27 3.35 -9.73
C SER A 172 -2.22 4.33 -10.28
N SER A 173 -2.28 4.59 -11.59
CA SER A 173 -1.45 5.63 -12.21
C SER A 173 -1.87 7.04 -11.76
N PRO A 174 -0.98 8.05 -11.87
CA PRO A 174 -1.30 9.42 -11.48
C PRO A 174 -2.53 10.01 -12.19
N LEU A 175 -2.69 9.79 -13.50
CA LEU A 175 -3.89 10.27 -14.23
C LEU A 175 -5.16 9.52 -13.83
N ALA A 176 -5.06 8.23 -13.51
CA ALA A 176 -6.20 7.47 -12.99
C ALA A 176 -6.62 7.98 -11.61
N THR A 177 -5.66 8.34 -10.75
CA THR A 177 -5.93 8.96 -9.45
C THR A 177 -6.66 10.30 -9.61
N VAL A 178 -6.21 11.16 -10.53
CA VAL A 178 -6.89 12.43 -10.87
C VAL A 178 -8.30 12.18 -11.41
N SER A 179 -8.46 11.24 -12.34
CA SER A 179 -9.77 10.87 -12.91
C SER A 179 -10.74 10.36 -11.85
N THR A 180 -10.25 9.62 -10.89
CA THR A 180 -11.02 9.06 -9.78
C THR A 180 -11.36 10.11 -8.71
N ALA A 181 -10.51 11.13 -8.54
CA ALA A 181 -10.49 12.10 -7.46
C ALA A 181 -10.33 11.47 -6.05
N TYR A 182 -9.82 10.25 -5.98
CA TYR A 182 -9.52 9.49 -4.76
C TYR A 182 -8.19 8.76 -4.90
N GLY A 183 -7.47 8.64 -3.78
CA GLY A 183 -6.30 7.79 -3.64
C GLY A 183 -6.07 7.40 -2.18
N ARG A 184 -5.47 6.23 -1.92
CA ARG A 184 -4.86 5.98 -0.62
C ARG A 184 -3.47 6.64 -0.59
N CYS A 185 -2.77 6.60 0.53
CA CYS A 185 -1.46 7.26 0.68
C CYS A 185 -0.43 6.86 -0.42
N GLY A 186 -0.50 5.62 -0.93
CA GLY A 186 0.33 5.16 -2.05
C GLY A 186 0.06 5.91 -3.35
N GLU A 187 -1.21 6.11 -3.74
CA GLU A 187 -1.61 6.87 -4.91
C GLU A 187 -1.37 8.37 -4.73
N GLU A 188 -1.68 8.94 -3.56
CA GLU A 188 -1.49 10.36 -3.29
C GLU A 188 -0.01 10.75 -3.35
N SER A 189 0.86 9.94 -2.74
CA SER A 189 2.31 10.20 -2.77
C SER A 189 2.90 10.03 -4.17
N THR A 190 2.46 9.04 -4.97
CA THR A 190 2.89 8.91 -6.37
C THR A 190 2.38 10.07 -7.23
N LEU A 191 1.16 10.55 -7.00
CA LEU A 191 0.60 11.74 -7.68
C LEU A 191 1.46 12.98 -7.40
N LEU A 192 1.77 13.25 -6.13
CA LEU A 192 2.56 14.43 -5.76
C LEU A 192 4.00 14.35 -6.28
N VAL A 193 4.67 13.19 -6.18
CA VAL A 193 6.01 13.01 -6.75
C VAL A 193 5.99 13.19 -8.27
N ALA A 194 5.02 12.62 -8.98
CA ALA A 194 4.88 12.81 -10.43
C ALA A 194 4.65 14.27 -10.80
N ALA A 195 3.83 15.00 -10.04
CA ALA A 195 3.56 16.43 -10.25
C ALA A 195 4.82 17.29 -10.02
N LEU A 196 5.54 17.07 -8.93
CA LEU A 196 6.81 17.78 -8.63
C LEU A 196 7.87 17.51 -9.71
N ARG A 197 8.09 16.24 -10.06
CA ARG A 197 9.04 15.85 -11.11
C ARG A 197 8.67 16.42 -12.49
N SER A 198 7.37 16.62 -12.77
CA SER A 198 6.91 17.19 -14.05
C SER A 198 7.40 18.63 -14.28
N VAL A 199 7.63 19.39 -13.20
CA VAL A 199 8.18 20.74 -13.23
C VAL A 199 9.65 20.80 -12.79
N GLY A 200 10.36 19.66 -12.84
CA GLY A 200 11.80 19.58 -12.59
C GLY A 200 12.21 19.67 -11.13
N ILE A 201 11.30 19.44 -10.18
CA ILE A 201 11.62 19.45 -8.74
C ILE A 201 11.97 18.03 -8.29
N PRO A 202 13.17 17.79 -7.70
CA PRO A 202 13.53 16.50 -7.16
C PRO A 202 12.59 16.10 -6.04
N ALA A 203 11.97 14.92 -6.19
CA ALA A 203 11.01 14.38 -5.23
C ALA A 203 11.10 12.86 -5.12
N ARG A 204 10.82 12.34 -3.93
CA ARG A 204 10.85 10.90 -3.63
C ARG A 204 9.73 10.53 -2.67
N GLN A 205 9.21 9.31 -2.80
CA GLN A 205 8.27 8.75 -1.84
C GLN A 205 9.05 8.22 -0.63
N VAL A 206 8.58 8.55 0.57
CA VAL A 206 9.02 7.94 1.82
C VAL A 206 7.95 6.96 2.25
N TYR A 207 8.36 5.78 2.68
CA TYR A 207 7.47 4.71 3.09
C TYR A 207 7.88 4.13 4.44
N THR A 208 6.94 4.12 5.40
CA THR A 208 7.04 3.29 6.58
C THR A 208 6.22 2.03 6.33
N PRO A 209 6.87 0.87 6.14
CA PRO A 209 6.16 -0.35 5.75
C PRO A 209 5.21 -0.83 6.83
N ARG A 210 5.53 -0.56 8.09
CA ARG A 210 4.68 -0.80 9.26
C ARG A 210 4.98 0.20 10.36
N TRP A 211 3.95 0.75 10.98
CA TRP A 211 4.10 1.48 12.23
C TRP A 211 4.43 0.53 13.39
N ALA A 212 5.28 0.96 14.32
CA ALA A 212 5.59 0.16 15.49
C ALA A 212 4.48 0.22 16.57
N HIS A 213 3.81 1.37 16.68
CA HIS A 213 2.86 1.68 17.76
C HIS A 213 1.39 1.41 17.40
N THR A 214 1.08 1.11 16.13
CA THR A 214 -0.28 0.82 15.64
C THR A 214 -0.22 -0.11 14.43
N ASP A 215 -1.33 -0.79 14.15
CA ASP A 215 -1.44 -1.70 13.00
C ASP A 215 -1.83 -0.90 11.77
N ASP A 216 -0.86 -0.47 11.00
CA ASP A 216 -0.99 0.26 9.74
C ASP A 216 0.39 0.51 9.10
N ASN A 217 0.39 1.13 7.93
CA ASN A 217 1.54 1.65 7.22
C ASN A 217 1.27 3.10 6.76
N HIS A 218 2.27 3.77 6.21
CA HIS A 218 2.03 5.09 5.59
C HIS A 218 3.10 5.43 4.55
N ALA A 219 2.70 6.26 3.57
CA ALA A 219 3.58 6.82 2.57
C ALA A 219 3.33 8.32 2.43
N TRP A 220 4.41 9.09 2.29
CA TRP A 220 4.39 10.53 2.06
C TRP A 220 5.52 10.93 1.12
N VAL A 221 5.82 12.22 1.01
CA VAL A 221 6.77 12.73 0.02
C VAL A 221 7.87 13.54 0.69
N GLU A 222 9.09 13.38 0.22
CA GLU A 222 10.17 14.35 0.40
C GLU A 222 10.46 15.04 -0.93
N ALA A 223 10.63 16.38 -0.89
CA ALA A 223 11.03 17.21 -2.00
C ALA A 223 12.27 18.04 -1.63
N TRP A 224 13.17 18.22 -2.59
CA TRP A 224 14.43 18.90 -2.35
C TRP A 224 14.32 20.40 -2.64
N ALA A 225 14.67 21.22 -1.66
CA ALA A 225 14.81 22.67 -1.79
C ALA A 225 15.90 23.19 -0.85
N ASP A 226 16.57 24.27 -1.23
CA ASP A 226 17.54 25.00 -0.38
C ASP A 226 18.66 24.10 0.20
N GLY A 227 19.07 23.06 -0.56
CA GLY A 227 20.16 22.18 -0.20
C GLY A 227 19.80 21.02 0.71
N LYS A 228 18.50 20.82 1.02
CA LYS A 228 18.03 19.72 1.87
C LYS A 228 16.71 19.12 1.39
N TRP A 229 16.40 17.93 1.91
CA TRP A 229 15.11 17.30 1.75
C TRP A 229 14.12 17.82 2.78
N HIS A 230 12.93 18.17 2.32
CA HIS A 230 11.78 18.57 3.14
C HIS A 230 10.66 17.56 2.95
N PHE A 231 9.93 17.21 4.01
CA PHE A 231 8.79 16.32 3.89
C PHE A 231 7.45 17.05 3.89
N LEU A 232 6.43 16.41 3.31
CA LEU A 232 5.06 16.89 3.28
C LEU A 232 4.08 15.72 3.06
N GLY A 233 2.87 15.85 3.61
CA GLY A 233 1.75 14.95 3.34
C GLY A 233 1.21 15.18 1.93
N ALA A 234 1.09 14.11 1.15
CA ALA A 234 0.63 14.20 -0.23
C ALA A 234 -0.88 14.46 -0.31
N CYS A 235 -1.29 15.42 -1.11
CA CYS A 235 -2.68 15.90 -1.20
C CYS A 235 -3.24 16.46 0.11
N GLU A 236 -2.40 16.69 1.11
CA GLU A 236 -2.72 17.23 2.42
C GLU A 236 -1.86 18.47 2.70
N PRO A 237 -2.06 19.60 1.97
CA PRO A 237 -1.19 20.76 2.08
C PRO A 237 -1.28 21.43 3.45
N GLU A 238 -0.10 21.71 4.00
CA GLU A 238 0.11 22.44 5.24
C GLU A 238 0.72 23.83 4.93
N PRO A 239 0.65 24.81 5.86
CA PRO A 239 1.19 26.14 5.62
C PRO A 239 2.69 26.19 5.36
N VAL A 240 3.44 25.21 5.86
CA VAL A 240 4.90 25.13 5.78
C VAL A 240 5.33 23.70 5.49
N LEU A 241 6.52 23.52 4.92
CA LEU A 241 7.13 22.20 4.79
C LEU A 241 7.56 21.63 6.16
N ASP A 242 7.87 20.35 6.21
CA ASP A 242 8.22 19.59 7.42
C ASP A 242 7.09 19.53 8.46
N LEU A 243 5.85 19.74 8.01
CA LEU A 243 4.63 19.62 8.78
C LEU A 243 3.65 18.68 8.09
N GLY A 244 3.03 17.81 8.88
CA GLY A 244 1.96 16.92 8.49
C GLY A 244 1.34 16.29 9.73
N TRP A 245 0.15 15.73 9.61
CA TRP A 245 -0.51 15.05 10.71
C TRP A 245 0.33 13.91 11.30
N PHE A 246 1.21 13.35 10.49
CA PHE A 246 2.03 12.18 10.85
C PHE A 246 3.34 12.55 11.58
N ASN A 247 3.62 13.80 11.92
CA ASN A 247 4.82 14.16 12.67
C ASN A 247 4.95 13.34 13.97
N ALA A 248 3.87 13.25 14.76
CA ALA A 248 3.87 12.48 16.00
C ALA A 248 4.04 10.96 15.74
N PRO A 249 3.24 10.29 14.87
CA PRO A 249 3.49 8.91 14.47
C PRO A 249 4.90 8.66 13.91
N ALA A 250 5.41 9.56 13.07
CA ALA A 250 6.72 9.42 12.46
C ALA A 250 7.85 9.46 13.50
N SER A 251 7.73 10.29 14.55
CA SER A 251 8.69 10.33 15.64
C SER A 251 8.76 9.01 16.45
N ARG A 252 7.75 8.15 16.32
CA ARG A 252 7.66 6.79 16.90
C ARG A 252 7.97 5.70 15.88
N GLY A 253 8.49 6.05 14.71
CA GLY A 253 8.87 5.11 13.66
C GLY A 253 10.08 4.27 14.04
N MET A 254 10.11 3.03 13.55
CA MET A 254 11.29 2.16 13.65
C MET A 254 12.10 2.18 12.37
N LEU A 255 11.44 2.27 11.21
CA LEU A 255 12.09 2.33 9.90
C LEU A 255 11.27 3.18 8.93
N MET A 256 11.97 4.02 8.16
CA MET A 256 11.45 4.73 7.01
C MET A 256 12.46 4.64 5.89
N HIS A 257 12.01 4.25 4.72
CA HIS A 257 12.89 4.03 3.59
C HIS A 257 12.37 4.67 2.31
N THR A 258 13.30 4.85 1.38
CA THR A 258 13.03 5.32 0.02
C THR A 258 13.71 4.38 -0.97
N LYS A 259 12.98 4.03 -2.02
CA LYS A 259 13.56 3.35 -3.19
C LYS A 259 14.05 4.39 -4.17
N VAL A 260 15.36 4.45 -4.37
CA VAL A 260 16.01 5.39 -5.28
C VAL A 260 16.32 4.69 -6.57
N PHE A 261 15.78 5.18 -7.68
CA PHE A 261 16.01 4.59 -9.00
C PHE A 261 17.51 4.54 -9.35
N GLY A 262 17.99 3.38 -9.75
CA GLY A 262 19.37 3.15 -10.13
C GLY A 262 20.31 2.93 -8.95
N ARG A 263 21.62 3.04 -9.23
CA ARG A 263 22.68 2.96 -8.23
C ARG A 263 22.93 4.36 -7.66
N TYR A 264 22.48 4.57 -6.46
CA TYR A 264 22.58 5.84 -5.76
C TYR A 264 23.68 5.79 -4.70
N GLU A 265 24.57 6.77 -4.72
CA GLU A 265 25.71 6.92 -3.81
C GLU A 265 25.53 8.20 -2.95
N GLY A 266 24.42 8.28 -2.22
CA GLY A 266 24.15 9.39 -1.30
C GLY A 266 24.78 9.20 0.07
N LYS A 267 24.40 10.08 1.01
CA LYS A 267 24.92 10.06 2.40
C LYS A 267 24.12 9.15 3.31
N GLU A 268 22.92 8.79 2.91
CA GLU A 268 21.99 7.98 3.69
C GLU A 268 22.50 6.52 3.83
N GLU A 269 22.11 5.86 4.90
CA GLU A 269 22.43 4.43 5.10
C GLU A 269 21.79 3.60 3.98
N VAL A 270 22.63 2.86 3.25
CA VAL A 270 22.14 1.93 2.22
C VAL A 270 21.65 0.66 2.90
N MET A 271 20.39 0.32 2.67
CA MET A 271 19.78 -0.92 3.16
C MET A 271 20.02 -2.08 2.21
N SER A 272 19.83 -1.83 0.90
CA SER A 272 20.09 -2.81 -0.16
C SER A 272 20.39 -2.12 -1.49
N VAL A 273 21.17 -2.79 -2.34
CA VAL A 273 21.40 -2.41 -3.74
C VAL A 273 20.82 -3.51 -4.62
N ASN A 274 19.79 -3.20 -5.38
CA ASN A 274 19.13 -4.11 -6.29
C ASN A 274 19.42 -3.70 -7.75
N PRO A 275 19.17 -4.59 -8.73
CA PRO A 275 19.38 -4.23 -10.14
C PRO A 275 18.53 -3.04 -10.62
N THR A 276 17.41 -2.74 -9.92
CA THR A 276 16.46 -1.70 -10.32
C THR A 276 16.51 -0.46 -9.43
N TYR A 277 16.89 -0.58 -8.16
CA TYR A 277 16.95 0.55 -7.22
C TYR A 277 17.95 0.31 -6.09
N THR A 278 18.37 1.41 -5.50
CA THR A 278 19.03 1.44 -4.19
C THR A 278 17.99 1.79 -3.13
N GLU A 279 17.90 0.97 -2.09
CA GLU A 279 17.02 1.25 -0.95
C GLU A 279 17.82 1.93 0.16
N ILE A 280 17.37 3.10 0.58
CA ILE A 280 18.02 3.92 1.61
C ILE A 280 17.14 4.11 2.82
N ASN A 281 17.77 4.16 3.99
CA ASN A 281 17.14 4.40 5.27
C ASN A 281 17.15 5.92 5.55
N VAL A 282 15.95 6.48 5.75
CA VAL A 282 15.77 7.92 6.01
C VAL A 282 15.15 8.18 7.40
N ILE A 283 15.14 7.19 8.29
CA ILE A 283 14.54 7.29 9.62
C ILE A 283 15.10 8.44 10.47
N ASP A 284 16.38 8.79 10.28
CA ASP A 284 17.03 9.90 10.99
C ASP A 284 16.36 11.26 10.77
N ASN A 285 15.61 11.43 9.67
CA ASN A 285 14.86 12.65 9.36
C ASN A 285 13.62 12.81 10.27
N TYR A 286 13.17 11.75 10.95
CA TYR A 286 11.85 11.68 11.58
C TYR A 286 11.87 11.31 13.06
N ALA A 287 12.77 10.44 13.49
CA ALA A 287 12.77 9.85 14.82
C ALA A 287 14.18 9.82 15.44
N PRO A 288 14.30 9.81 16.77
CA PRO A 288 15.55 9.49 17.43
C PRO A 288 15.95 8.05 17.15
N THR A 289 17.17 7.83 16.68
CA THR A 289 17.66 6.53 16.23
C THR A 289 18.77 5.97 17.10
N ALA A 290 19.03 4.68 16.92
CA ALA A 290 20.21 3.98 17.41
C ALA A 290 20.64 2.93 16.38
N GLN A 291 21.95 2.71 16.30
CA GLN A 291 22.54 1.64 15.50
C GLN A 291 22.74 0.40 16.37
N ALA A 292 22.46 -0.78 15.83
CA ALA A 292 22.76 -2.04 16.48
C ALA A 292 23.39 -3.03 15.50
N LYS A 293 24.24 -3.91 16.01
CA LYS A 293 24.87 -5.02 15.30
C LYS A 293 24.22 -6.33 15.67
N VAL A 294 24.05 -7.20 14.69
CA VAL A 294 23.57 -8.58 14.87
C VAL A 294 24.68 -9.52 14.46
N MET A 295 25.07 -10.41 15.34
CA MET A 295 25.99 -11.51 15.09
C MET A 295 25.20 -12.82 15.00
N VAL A 296 25.34 -13.54 13.90
CA VAL A 296 24.71 -14.85 13.71
C VAL A 296 25.75 -15.94 13.95
N LYS A 297 25.41 -16.91 14.78
CA LYS A 297 26.24 -18.07 15.14
C LYS A 297 25.51 -19.38 14.92
N ASP A 298 26.28 -20.44 14.66
CA ASP A 298 25.78 -21.81 14.74
C ASP A 298 25.73 -22.31 16.20
N GLU A 299 25.24 -23.52 16.44
CA GLU A 299 25.17 -24.13 17.78
C GLU A 299 26.57 -24.36 18.42
N ALA A 300 27.60 -24.48 17.61
CA ALA A 300 28.98 -24.63 18.09
C ALA A 300 29.62 -23.27 18.45
N GLY A 301 28.92 -22.16 18.20
CA GLY A 301 29.38 -20.80 18.48
C GLY A 301 30.21 -20.17 17.36
N ASN A 302 30.31 -20.81 16.21
CA ASN A 302 31.03 -20.25 15.06
C ASN A 302 30.18 -19.18 14.36
N PRO A 303 30.79 -18.11 13.83
CA PRO A 303 30.08 -17.13 12.99
C PRO A 303 29.54 -17.77 11.71
N VAL A 304 28.34 -17.35 11.28
CA VAL A 304 27.69 -17.83 10.06
C VAL A 304 27.70 -16.73 8.99
N PRO A 305 28.57 -16.82 7.99
CA PRO A 305 28.59 -15.87 6.87
C PRO A 305 27.36 -16.02 5.98
N ASP A 306 26.98 -14.91 5.32
CA ASP A 306 25.85 -14.86 4.38
C ASP A 306 24.56 -15.49 4.92
N ALA A 307 24.31 -15.34 6.24
CA ALA A 307 23.03 -15.65 6.85
C ALA A 307 22.02 -14.55 6.50
N CYS A 308 20.81 -14.95 6.15
CA CYS A 308 19.71 -14.02 5.96
C CYS A 308 19.24 -13.53 7.33
N VAL A 309 19.23 -12.22 7.56
CA VAL A 309 18.80 -11.59 8.81
C VAL A 309 17.64 -10.65 8.51
N GLU A 310 16.47 -11.00 9.01
CA GLU A 310 15.25 -10.23 8.86
C GLU A 310 14.94 -9.46 10.15
N PHE A 311 14.82 -8.14 10.03
CA PHE A 311 14.34 -7.27 11.11
C PHE A 311 12.83 -7.13 10.97
N LYS A 312 12.10 -7.53 12.00
CA LYS A 312 10.65 -7.67 11.94
C LYS A 312 9.96 -6.80 12.99
N LEU A 313 8.89 -6.12 12.55
CA LEU A 313 7.97 -5.39 13.42
C LEU A 313 6.69 -6.19 13.64
N TYR A 314 6.16 -6.15 14.85
CA TYR A 314 4.81 -6.65 15.11
C TYR A 314 3.78 -5.67 14.55
N ASN A 315 2.94 -6.16 13.62
CA ASN A 315 1.89 -5.37 13.01
C ASN A 315 0.88 -6.34 12.36
N TYR A 316 -0.41 -6.13 12.54
CA TYR A 316 -1.47 -7.04 12.09
C TYR A 316 -1.26 -8.50 12.56
N ALA A 317 -0.95 -8.66 13.83
CA ALA A 317 -0.67 -9.96 14.46
C ALA A 317 0.38 -10.81 13.74
N GLU A 318 1.30 -10.16 13.05
CA GLU A 318 2.43 -10.76 12.33
C GLU A 318 3.73 -10.07 12.76
N PHE A 319 4.82 -10.80 12.76
CA PHE A 319 6.16 -10.20 12.75
C PHE A 319 6.57 -9.96 11.30
N TYR A 320 6.19 -8.77 10.79
CA TYR A 320 6.43 -8.36 9.40
C TYR A 320 7.87 -7.92 9.18
N THR A 321 8.52 -8.42 8.12
CA THR A 321 9.89 -8.05 7.77
C THR A 321 9.94 -6.64 7.20
N VAL A 322 10.63 -5.73 7.88
CA VAL A 322 10.81 -4.33 7.43
C VAL A 322 12.19 -4.08 6.82
N ALA A 323 13.19 -4.92 7.14
CA ALA A 323 14.52 -4.87 6.55
C ALA A 323 15.12 -6.27 6.49
N THR A 324 15.83 -6.56 5.41
CA THR A 324 16.60 -7.80 5.25
C THR A 324 18.05 -7.45 4.99
N LYS A 325 18.94 -8.07 5.76
CA LYS A 325 20.40 -7.95 5.63
C LYS A 325 21.01 -9.34 5.48
N HIS A 326 22.24 -9.38 4.98
CA HIS A 326 23.05 -10.59 4.98
C HIS A 326 24.28 -10.36 5.84
N THR A 327 24.71 -11.37 6.59
CA THR A 327 25.92 -11.28 7.39
C THR A 327 27.16 -11.30 6.52
N ASP A 328 28.19 -10.56 6.96
CA ASP A 328 29.54 -10.57 6.36
C ASP A 328 30.30 -11.86 6.69
N ASP A 329 31.58 -11.93 6.28
CA ASP A 329 32.45 -13.09 6.55
C ASP A 329 32.66 -13.36 8.06
N GLY A 330 32.47 -12.34 8.89
CA GLY A 330 32.47 -12.44 10.35
C GLY A 330 31.16 -12.84 10.99
N GLY A 331 30.11 -13.11 10.19
CA GLY A 331 28.78 -13.42 10.66
C GLY A 331 28.02 -12.20 11.21
N VAL A 332 28.36 -10.97 10.79
CA VAL A 332 27.81 -9.72 11.36
C VAL A 332 27.08 -8.92 10.30
N CYS A 333 25.95 -8.33 10.68
CA CYS A 333 25.28 -7.26 9.94
C CYS A 333 24.80 -6.17 10.92
N GLY A 334 24.26 -5.05 10.40
CA GLY A 334 23.77 -3.96 11.25
C GLY A 334 22.63 -3.18 10.63
N LEU A 335 21.90 -2.45 11.46
CA LEU A 335 20.81 -1.58 11.05
C LEU A 335 20.72 -0.37 11.99
N THR A 336 20.40 0.80 11.43
CA THR A 336 19.95 1.97 12.18
C THR A 336 18.43 1.98 12.22
N ALA A 337 17.84 2.11 13.41
CA ALA A 337 16.38 2.12 13.59
C ALA A 337 15.97 3.06 14.72
N GLY A 338 14.67 3.35 14.81
CA GLY A 338 14.08 4.06 15.95
C GLY A 338 14.32 3.32 17.27
N LYS A 339 14.29 4.04 18.40
CA LYS A 339 14.59 3.50 19.75
C LYS A 339 13.42 2.69 20.32
N GLY A 340 13.17 1.51 19.78
CA GLY A 340 12.14 0.56 20.17
C GLY A 340 12.56 -0.88 19.92
N ASP A 341 11.61 -1.80 19.98
CA ASP A 341 11.86 -3.23 19.88
C ASP A 341 11.54 -3.78 18.48
N MET A 342 12.42 -4.64 17.96
CA MET A 342 12.19 -5.51 16.81
C MET A 342 12.47 -6.97 17.15
N LEU A 343 11.78 -7.88 16.47
CA LEU A 343 12.19 -9.28 16.42
C LEU A 343 13.24 -9.42 15.32
N VAL A 344 14.39 -9.99 15.63
CA VAL A 344 15.42 -10.36 14.64
C VAL A 344 15.30 -11.85 14.38
N TRP A 345 15.08 -12.22 13.12
CA TRP A 345 15.01 -13.61 12.64
C TRP A 345 16.18 -13.86 11.70
N ALA A 346 17.03 -14.82 12.05
CA ALA A 346 18.14 -15.21 11.20
C ALA A 346 17.93 -16.62 10.66
N SER A 347 18.31 -16.87 9.41
CA SER A 347 18.20 -18.19 8.77
C SER A 347 19.34 -18.46 7.81
N LYS A 348 19.74 -19.74 7.70
CA LYS A 348 20.70 -20.27 6.74
C LYS A 348 20.50 -21.77 6.56
N ASP A 349 20.40 -22.25 5.32
CA ASP A 349 20.35 -23.67 4.96
C ASP A 349 19.29 -24.49 5.74
N GLY A 350 18.11 -23.89 5.95
CA GLY A 350 16.99 -24.52 6.65
C GLY A 350 17.02 -24.40 8.17
N ARG A 351 18.15 -24.00 8.77
CA ARG A 351 18.23 -23.66 10.18
C ARG A 351 17.85 -22.20 10.42
N PHE A 352 17.27 -21.91 11.56
CA PHE A 352 16.90 -20.56 11.96
C PHE A 352 17.07 -20.32 13.46
N GLY A 353 17.03 -19.06 13.82
CA GLY A 353 16.98 -18.59 15.20
C GLY A 353 16.41 -17.20 15.28
N PHE A 354 15.93 -16.78 16.43
CA PHE A 354 15.36 -15.46 16.60
C PHE A 354 15.56 -14.93 18.01
N SER A 355 15.61 -13.61 18.14
CA SER A 355 15.67 -12.92 19.43
C SER A 355 15.13 -11.51 19.32
N LYS A 356 14.64 -10.94 20.40
CA LYS A 356 14.23 -9.54 20.48
C LYS A 356 15.47 -8.64 20.58
N LEU A 357 15.50 -7.57 19.79
CA LEU A 357 16.49 -6.50 19.83
C LEU A 357 15.81 -5.19 20.25
N SER A 358 16.31 -4.58 21.33
CA SER A 358 15.83 -3.28 21.81
C SER A 358 16.83 -2.18 21.41
N PHE A 359 16.53 -1.49 20.30
CA PHE A 359 17.38 -0.39 19.80
C PHE A 359 17.46 0.75 20.83
N GLY A 360 18.68 1.26 21.02
CA GLY A 360 18.97 2.29 22.01
C GLY A 360 19.22 1.77 23.45
N LYS A 361 18.89 0.50 23.72
CA LYS A 361 19.21 -0.21 24.96
C LYS A 361 20.30 -1.27 24.77
N GLN A 362 20.33 -1.87 23.59
CA GLN A 362 21.31 -2.87 23.17
C GLN A 362 22.00 -2.40 21.90
N ALA A 363 23.33 -2.39 21.91
CA ALA A 363 24.15 -2.08 20.73
C ALA A 363 24.52 -3.33 19.91
N GLU A 364 24.43 -4.51 20.52
CA GLU A 364 24.76 -5.79 19.92
C GLU A 364 23.77 -6.88 20.33
N LEU A 365 23.48 -7.78 19.40
CA LEU A 365 22.66 -8.98 19.62
C LEU A 365 23.34 -10.17 18.98
N THR A 366 23.39 -11.31 19.69
CA THR A 366 23.76 -12.60 19.11
C THR A 366 22.50 -13.43 18.86
N VAL A 367 22.33 -13.92 17.63
CA VAL A 367 21.29 -14.89 17.26
C VAL A 367 21.96 -16.21 16.92
N THR A 368 21.58 -17.27 17.61
CA THR A 368 22.06 -18.62 17.31
C THR A 368 21.07 -19.36 16.42
N LEU A 369 21.54 -20.00 15.36
CA LEU A 369 20.74 -20.86 14.49
C LEU A 369 20.57 -22.22 15.17
N ASP A 370 19.74 -22.27 16.20
CA ASP A 370 19.52 -23.43 17.08
C ASP A 370 18.22 -24.18 16.80
N LYS A 371 17.46 -23.75 15.78
CA LYS A 371 16.17 -24.34 15.42
C LYS A 371 16.13 -24.80 13.98
N GLU A 372 15.31 -25.82 13.74
CA GLU A 372 14.97 -26.31 12.39
C GLU A 372 13.46 -26.59 12.29
N ALA A 373 12.98 -26.85 11.07
CA ALA A 373 11.60 -27.29 10.86
C ALA A 373 11.32 -28.57 11.67
N GLY A 374 10.18 -28.60 12.40
CA GLY A 374 9.79 -29.69 13.29
C GLY A 374 10.06 -29.43 14.77
N ASP A 375 10.88 -28.44 15.11
CA ASP A 375 11.12 -28.07 16.52
C ASP A 375 9.88 -27.49 17.18
N SER A 376 9.66 -27.89 18.44
CA SER A 376 8.52 -27.42 19.23
C SER A 376 8.94 -26.32 20.21
N PHE A 377 8.32 -25.16 20.09
CA PHE A 377 8.52 -24.06 21.05
C PHE A 377 7.25 -23.21 21.22
N THR A 378 7.16 -22.53 22.34
CA THR A 378 6.22 -21.44 22.63
C THR A 378 6.99 -20.36 23.35
N VAL A 379 6.97 -19.12 22.83
CA VAL A 379 7.74 -17.99 23.36
C VAL A 379 6.86 -16.77 23.48
N ASP A 380 6.87 -16.15 24.64
CA ASP A 380 6.26 -14.85 24.91
C ASP A 380 7.22 -13.72 24.52
N ILE A 381 6.73 -12.75 23.79
CA ILE A 381 7.51 -11.62 23.29
C ILE A 381 6.76 -10.32 23.55
N ASP A 382 7.27 -9.50 24.45
CA ASP A 382 6.75 -8.17 24.74
C ASP A 382 7.48 -7.16 23.86
N ILE A 383 6.74 -6.37 23.08
CA ILE A 383 7.26 -5.36 22.16
C ILE A 383 6.93 -3.97 22.70
N VAL A 384 7.94 -3.13 22.79
CA VAL A 384 7.82 -1.72 23.19
C VAL A 384 8.19 -0.83 22.00
N PRO A 385 7.26 -0.01 21.47
CA PRO A 385 7.55 0.93 20.39
C PRO A 385 8.36 2.14 20.90
N PRO A 386 8.99 2.95 20.02
CA PRO A 386 9.59 4.21 20.41
C PRO A 386 8.62 5.16 21.10
N ALA A 387 9.14 5.97 22.01
CA ALA A 387 8.39 7.07 22.61
C ALA A 387 8.16 8.20 21.60
N GLU A 388 7.08 8.96 21.76
CA GLU A 388 6.81 10.15 20.96
C GLU A 388 7.80 11.27 21.28
N SER A 389 8.33 11.93 20.24
CA SER A 389 9.32 12.99 20.35
C SER A 389 9.18 14.03 19.25
N ALA A 390 7.97 14.19 18.67
CA ALA A 390 7.74 15.07 17.55
C ALA A 390 8.10 16.53 17.88
N ASN A 391 8.84 17.15 16.95
CA ASN A 391 9.11 18.59 16.93
C ASN A 391 8.32 19.19 15.77
N LEU A 392 7.49 20.19 16.04
CA LEU A 392 6.67 20.84 15.02
C LEU A 392 7.30 22.17 14.61
N PRO A 393 7.32 22.51 13.31
CA PRO A 393 7.70 23.85 12.88
C PRO A 393 6.68 24.89 13.36
N ASP A 394 7.13 26.12 13.53
CA ASP A 394 6.26 27.23 13.91
C ASP A 394 5.33 27.61 12.75
N VAL A 395 4.05 27.79 13.06
CA VAL A 395 3.01 28.25 12.12
C VAL A 395 2.26 29.42 12.73
N THR A 396 2.21 30.56 12.03
CA THR A 396 1.43 31.70 12.52
C THR A 396 -0.07 31.45 12.31
N PRO A 397 -0.93 32.13 13.12
CA PRO A 397 -2.38 32.10 12.91
C PRO A 397 -2.81 32.51 11.50
N GLU A 398 -2.12 33.50 10.91
CA GLU A 398 -2.39 34.00 9.55
C GLU A 398 -2.05 32.95 8.48
N GLN A 399 -0.91 32.24 8.62
CA GLN A 399 -0.54 31.15 7.74
C GLN A 399 -1.56 30.01 7.81
N ARG A 400 -2.01 29.64 9.02
CA ARG A 400 -3.04 28.61 9.21
C ARG A 400 -4.37 29.03 8.57
N ALA A 401 -4.84 30.24 8.82
CA ALA A 401 -6.08 30.77 8.27
C ALA A 401 -6.06 30.82 6.73
N GLU A 402 -4.94 31.19 6.11
CA GLU A 402 -4.80 31.22 4.66
C GLU A 402 -4.79 29.80 4.09
N ASN A 403 -4.11 28.84 4.73
CA ASN A 403 -4.14 27.44 4.32
C ASN A 403 -5.57 26.89 4.37
N ASP A 404 -6.30 27.12 5.46
CA ASP A 404 -7.68 26.63 5.63
C ASP A 404 -8.61 27.25 4.58
N ARG A 405 -8.43 28.56 4.26
CA ARG A 405 -9.17 29.23 3.18
C ARG A 405 -8.89 28.59 1.82
N ARG A 406 -7.63 28.25 1.53
CA ARG A 406 -7.24 27.56 0.28
C ARG A 406 -7.86 26.19 0.20
N LEU A 407 -7.77 25.38 1.25
CA LEU A 407 -8.38 24.04 1.31
C LEU A 407 -9.87 24.07 0.98
N ALA A 408 -10.62 25.05 1.52
CA ALA A 408 -12.04 25.20 1.23
C ALA A 408 -12.34 25.51 -0.26
N ILE A 409 -11.49 26.29 -0.90
CA ILE A 409 -11.59 26.59 -2.35
C ILE A 409 -11.26 25.34 -3.17
N GLU A 410 -10.21 24.63 -2.83
CA GLU A 410 -9.74 23.42 -3.48
C GLU A 410 -10.76 22.30 -3.38
N ASP A 411 -11.39 22.14 -2.21
CA ASP A 411 -12.55 21.26 -2.02
C ASP A 411 -13.71 21.61 -2.96
N SER A 412 -14.00 22.90 -3.13
CA SER A 412 -15.06 23.33 -4.06
C SER A 412 -14.71 22.99 -5.51
N ILE A 413 -13.47 23.15 -5.92
CA ILE A 413 -12.98 22.78 -7.28
C ILE A 413 -13.13 21.29 -7.50
N ARG A 414 -12.65 20.46 -6.56
CA ARG A 414 -12.76 19.00 -6.65
C ARG A 414 -14.22 18.53 -6.64
N ASN A 415 -15.04 19.08 -5.76
CA ASN A 415 -16.47 18.73 -5.68
C ASN A 415 -17.23 19.13 -6.96
N ALA A 416 -16.89 20.24 -7.60
CA ALA A 416 -17.43 20.62 -8.90
C ALA A 416 -17.04 19.65 -10.02
N TYR A 417 -15.85 19.06 -9.96
CA TYR A 417 -15.42 17.98 -10.86
C TYR A 417 -16.19 16.69 -10.59
N VAL A 418 -16.24 16.24 -9.34
CA VAL A 418 -16.96 15.02 -8.93
C VAL A 418 -18.46 15.12 -9.22
N GLY A 419 -19.04 16.31 -9.09
CA GLY A 419 -20.44 16.58 -9.44
C GLY A 419 -20.81 16.34 -10.91
N LYS A 420 -19.81 16.17 -11.78
CA LYS A 420 -20.01 15.79 -13.20
C LYS A 420 -20.08 14.27 -13.42
N PHE A 421 -19.83 13.47 -12.38
CA PHE A 421 -19.98 12.03 -12.47
C PHE A 421 -21.44 11.64 -12.58
N ILE A 422 -21.68 10.41 -13.05
CA ILE A 422 -23.06 9.95 -13.23
C ILE A 422 -23.81 9.86 -11.87
N SER A 423 -25.00 10.44 -11.81
CA SER A 423 -25.87 10.29 -10.64
C SER A 423 -26.56 8.92 -10.62
N GLU A 424 -27.01 8.50 -9.43
CA GLU A 424 -27.74 7.25 -9.29
C GLU A 424 -29.02 7.20 -10.17
N GLU A 425 -29.76 8.29 -10.22
CA GLU A 425 -30.96 8.41 -11.07
C GLU A 425 -30.60 8.24 -12.56
N ALA A 426 -29.56 8.92 -13.03
CA ALA A 426 -29.10 8.81 -14.41
C ALA A 426 -28.62 7.38 -14.75
N ALA A 427 -27.93 6.72 -13.80
CA ALA A 427 -27.49 5.33 -13.97
C ALA A 427 -28.66 4.36 -14.02
N ARG A 428 -29.70 4.53 -13.19
CA ARG A 428 -30.92 3.72 -13.19
C ARG A 428 -31.75 3.94 -14.47
N ASN A 429 -31.84 5.18 -14.98
CA ASN A 429 -32.50 5.48 -16.25
C ASN A 429 -31.76 4.84 -17.43
N PHE A 430 -30.42 4.94 -17.48
CA PHE A 430 -29.60 4.25 -18.46
C PHE A 430 -29.85 2.72 -18.43
N ALA A 431 -29.85 2.10 -17.27
CA ALA A 431 -30.11 0.67 -17.13
C ALA A 431 -31.47 0.25 -17.70
N ARG A 432 -32.52 1.04 -17.44
CA ARG A 432 -33.87 0.82 -17.98
C ARG A 432 -33.85 0.86 -19.52
N ASP A 433 -33.21 1.87 -20.10
CA ASP A 433 -33.21 2.13 -21.55
C ASP A 433 -32.47 1.02 -22.31
N TYR A 434 -31.45 0.40 -21.66
CA TYR A 434 -30.68 -0.71 -22.23
C TYR A 434 -31.10 -2.11 -21.74
N LYS A 435 -32.22 -2.20 -20.98
CA LYS A 435 -32.77 -3.46 -20.43
C LYS A 435 -31.75 -4.22 -19.55
N LEU A 436 -31.02 -3.48 -18.71
CA LEU A 436 -30.06 -3.99 -17.74
C LEU A 436 -30.67 -3.99 -16.33
N ASP A 437 -30.05 -4.74 -15.41
CA ASP A 437 -30.40 -4.71 -13.99
C ASP A 437 -30.10 -3.33 -13.41
N ARG A 438 -31.15 -2.66 -12.87
CA ARG A 438 -31.05 -1.27 -12.40
C ARG A 438 -30.15 -1.09 -11.20
N ASP A 439 -30.23 -2.01 -10.23
CA ASP A 439 -29.49 -1.91 -8.98
C ASP A 439 -28.01 -2.25 -9.19
N ALA A 440 -27.73 -3.31 -9.96
CA ALA A 440 -26.37 -3.69 -10.31
C ALA A 440 -25.68 -2.59 -11.12
N VAL A 441 -26.35 -2.03 -12.15
CA VAL A 441 -25.78 -0.97 -12.99
C VAL A 441 -25.54 0.31 -12.20
N ALA A 442 -26.47 0.71 -11.32
CA ALA A 442 -26.26 1.89 -10.50
C ALA A 442 -25.03 1.75 -9.60
N LYS A 443 -24.88 0.62 -8.90
CA LYS A 443 -23.70 0.33 -8.07
C LYS A 443 -22.40 0.37 -8.88
N ILE A 444 -22.38 -0.29 -10.04
CA ILE A 444 -21.19 -0.36 -10.90
C ILE A 444 -20.78 1.01 -11.43
N LEU A 445 -21.74 1.79 -11.97
CA LEU A 445 -21.43 3.09 -12.57
C LEU A 445 -21.01 4.14 -11.53
N ILE A 446 -21.61 4.11 -10.34
CA ILE A 446 -21.19 4.97 -9.23
C ILE A 446 -19.78 4.59 -8.76
N ALA A 447 -19.51 3.28 -8.60
CA ALA A 447 -18.18 2.79 -8.21
C ALA A 447 -17.09 3.12 -9.24
N ALA A 448 -17.44 3.17 -10.53
CA ALA A 448 -16.53 3.52 -11.62
C ALA A 448 -16.09 5.01 -11.63
N ARG A 449 -16.78 5.90 -10.90
CA ARG A 449 -16.45 7.33 -10.76
C ARG A 449 -16.15 7.99 -12.11
N GLY A 450 -14.99 8.62 -12.28
CA GLY A 450 -14.58 9.28 -13.55
C GLY A 450 -14.56 8.36 -14.78
N ASN A 451 -14.37 7.05 -14.60
CA ASN A 451 -14.36 6.05 -15.66
C ASN A 451 -15.75 5.55 -16.08
N TYR A 452 -16.83 6.08 -15.50
CA TYR A 452 -18.20 5.64 -15.78
C TYR A 452 -18.56 5.66 -17.27
N ARG A 453 -17.93 6.54 -18.06
CA ARG A 453 -18.19 6.64 -19.52
C ARG A 453 -17.73 5.39 -20.26
N VAL A 454 -16.55 4.87 -19.91
CA VAL A 454 -16.00 3.62 -20.48
C VAL A 454 -16.90 2.44 -20.12
N ILE A 455 -17.28 2.32 -18.85
CA ILE A 455 -18.16 1.26 -18.38
C ILE A 455 -19.53 1.34 -19.07
N ARG A 456 -20.08 2.54 -19.20
CA ARG A 456 -21.35 2.77 -19.90
C ARG A 456 -21.26 2.43 -21.39
N GLU A 457 -20.15 2.81 -22.07
CA GLU A 457 -19.92 2.46 -23.46
C GLU A 457 -19.84 0.93 -23.65
N PHE A 458 -19.14 0.22 -22.77
CA PHE A 458 -19.13 -1.24 -22.78
C PHE A 458 -20.55 -1.81 -22.64
N MET A 459 -21.35 -1.33 -21.69
CA MET A 459 -22.73 -1.80 -21.50
C MET A 459 -23.63 -1.57 -22.71
N THR A 460 -23.42 -0.50 -23.50
CA THR A 460 -24.18 -0.24 -24.75
C THR A 460 -23.96 -1.32 -25.81
N ARG A 461 -22.87 -2.06 -25.72
CA ARG A 461 -22.51 -3.13 -26.69
C ARG A 461 -23.16 -4.47 -26.35
N LEU A 462 -23.78 -4.60 -25.20
CA LEU A 462 -24.46 -5.82 -24.72
C LEU A 462 -25.85 -5.94 -25.33
N ARG A 463 -25.97 -6.63 -26.48
CA ARG A 463 -27.21 -6.64 -27.29
C ARG A 463 -28.20 -7.76 -26.96
N SER A 464 -27.71 -8.94 -26.55
CA SER A 464 -28.55 -10.10 -26.18
C SER A 464 -28.66 -10.23 -24.68
N ASP A 465 -29.70 -10.97 -24.20
CA ASP A 465 -29.87 -11.23 -22.76
C ASP A 465 -28.67 -11.96 -22.16
N ASN A 466 -28.10 -12.90 -22.88
CA ASN A 466 -26.89 -13.60 -22.43
C ASN A 466 -25.68 -12.65 -22.33
N SER A 467 -25.49 -11.74 -23.32
CA SER A 467 -24.42 -10.76 -23.24
C SER A 467 -24.64 -9.74 -22.12
N ARG A 468 -25.89 -9.30 -21.87
CA ARG A 468 -26.23 -8.40 -20.77
C ARG A 468 -25.89 -9.03 -19.41
N LYS A 469 -26.39 -10.26 -19.16
CA LYS A 469 -26.05 -10.99 -17.94
C LYS A 469 -24.54 -11.19 -17.81
N GLY A 470 -23.89 -11.69 -18.90
CA GLY A 470 -22.47 -11.95 -18.87
C GLY A 470 -21.60 -10.70 -18.65
N GLY A 471 -21.97 -9.54 -19.21
CA GLY A 471 -21.29 -8.27 -19.03
C GLY A 471 -21.42 -7.71 -17.60
N ILE A 472 -22.62 -7.80 -17.04
CA ILE A 472 -22.83 -7.42 -15.63
C ILE A 472 -22.04 -8.36 -14.70
N ASP A 473 -22.12 -9.69 -14.93
CA ASP A 473 -21.33 -10.66 -14.16
C ASP A 473 -19.81 -10.36 -14.22
N LEU A 474 -19.30 -9.94 -15.39
CA LEU A 474 -17.89 -9.58 -15.56
C LEU A 474 -17.51 -8.35 -14.72
N LEU A 475 -18.33 -7.29 -14.79
CA LEU A 475 -18.09 -6.06 -14.04
C LEU A 475 -18.22 -6.25 -12.53
N GLN A 476 -18.97 -7.24 -12.06
CA GLN A 476 -19.09 -7.61 -10.65
C GLN A 476 -17.93 -8.50 -10.15
N GLN A 477 -17.10 -9.06 -11.04
CA GLN A 477 -15.92 -9.87 -10.68
C GLN A 477 -14.67 -9.04 -10.45
N ILE A 478 -14.61 -7.82 -10.98
CA ILE A 478 -13.47 -6.92 -10.83
C ILE A 478 -13.67 -5.96 -9.64
N SER A 479 -12.58 -5.44 -9.10
CA SER A 479 -12.62 -4.55 -7.94
C SER A 479 -13.20 -3.18 -8.29
N ALA A 480 -13.57 -2.41 -7.27
CA ALA A 480 -13.98 -1.01 -7.45
C ALA A 480 -12.86 -0.18 -8.09
N LYS A 481 -11.59 -0.47 -7.76
CA LYS A 481 -10.43 0.20 -8.37
C LYS A 481 -10.29 -0.15 -9.85
N ASP A 482 -10.51 -1.41 -10.23
CA ASP A 482 -10.52 -1.81 -11.63
C ASP A 482 -11.62 -1.10 -12.43
N LEU A 483 -12.82 -0.95 -11.87
CA LEU A 483 -13.90 -0.18 -12.51
C LEU A 483 -13.49 1.27 -12.81
N ARG A 484 -12.59 1.85 -11.99
CA ARG A 484 -12.13 3.25 -12.10
C ARG A 484 -11.09 3.47 -13.20
N ASP A 485 -10.39 2.43 -13.66
CA ASP A 485 -9.28 2.57 -14.62
C ASP A 485 -9.24 1.52 -15.74
N VAL A 486 -10.16 0.53 -15.75
CA VAL A 486 -10.21 -0.47 -16.81
C VAL A 486 -10.55 0.16 -18.17
N ARG A 487 -9.85 -0.31 -19.20
CA ARG A 487 -10.09 0.13 -20.59
C ARG A 487 -11.19 -0.68 -21.25
N LEU A 488 -11.82 -0.08 -22.28
CA LEU A 488 -12.90 -0.69 -23.04
C LEU A 488 -12.47 -1.97 -23.78
N ASP A 489 -11.26 -1.96 -24.37
CA ASP A 489 -10.73 -3.11 -25.10
C ASP A 489 -10.54 -4.34 -24.20
N VAL A 490 -10.14 -4.12 -22.94
CA VAL A 490 -10.02 -5.18 -21.91
C VAL A 490 -11.38 -5.83 -21.63
N LEU A 491 -12.41 -5.03 -21.40
CA LEU A 491 -13.75 -5.54 -21.13
C LEU A 491 -14.32 -6.34 -22.31
N ILE A 492 -14.09 -5.83 -23.55
CA ILE A 492 -14.51 -6.51 -24.79
C ILE A 492 -13.76 -7.85 -24.95
N ASP A 493 -12.45 -7.87 -24.71
CA ASP A 493 -11.62 -9.07 -24.80
C ASP A 493 -12.13 -10.19 -23.89
N HIS A 494 -12.41 -9.84 -22.63
CA HIS A 494 -12.84 -10.82 -21.63
C HIS A 494 -14.29 -11.30 -21.82
N MET A 495 -15.13 -10.55 -22.52
CA MET A 495 -16.45 -11.03 -22.95
C MET A 495 -16.37 -12.14 -24.01
N GLN A 496 -15.29 -12.21 -24.77
CA GLN A 496 -15.06 -13.23 -25.80
C GLN A 496 -14.43 -14.51 -25.25
N SER A 497 -14.55 -14.76 -23.92
CA SER A 497 -14.00 -15.93 -23.26
C SER A 497 -14.57 -17.25 -23.81
N ARG A 498 -13.69 -18.21 -24.07
CA ARG A 498 -14.07 -19.54 -24.56
C ARG A 498 -14.72 -20.34 -23.42
N VAL A 499 -15.88 -20.94 -23.68
CA VAL A 499 -16.60 -21.80 -22.74
C VAL A 499 -16.19 -23.25 -23.00
N ARG A 500 -15.43 -23.82 -22.07
CA ARG A 500 -14.99 -25.24 -22.11
C ARG A 500 -15.28 -26.01 -20.81
N THR A 501 -15.78 -25.33 -19.78
CA THR A 501 -16.26 -25.97 -18.55
C THR A 501 -17.77 -25.95 -18.50
N THR A 502 -18.36 -27.03 -17.98
CA THR A 502 -19.81 -27.15 -17.74
C THR A 502 -20.24 -26.41 -16.48
N ASN A 503 -19.31 -26.15 -15.56
CA ASN A 503 -19.58 -25.42 -14.32
C ASN A 503 -19.59 -23.91 -14.57
N ALA A 504 -20.79 -23.31 -14.54
CA ALA A 504 -20.98 -21.89 -14.75
C ALA A 504 -20.28 -21.01 -13.70
N GLY A 505 -20.11 -21.49 -12.47
CA GLY A 505 -19.37 -20.80 -11.40
C GLY A 505 -17.87 -20.75 -11.71
N TYR A 506 -17.30 -21.88 -12.13
CA TYR A 506 -15.89 -21.95 -12.54
C TYR A 506 -15.62 -21.10 -13.78
N PHE A 507 -16.54 -21.13 -14.75
CA PHE A 507 -16.43 -20.26 -15.93
C PHE A 507 -16.37 -18.77 -15.55
N ARG A 508 -17.28 -18.32 -14.69
CA ARG A 508 -17.30 -16.92 -14.25
C ARG A 508 -16.03 -16.53 -13.49
N LYS A 509 -15.66 -17.31 -12.46
CA LYS A 509 -14.57 -16.96 -11.55
C LYS A 509 -13.18 -17.23 -12.12
N TYR A 510 -13.00 -18.32 -12.87
CA TYR A 510 -11.68 -18.86 -13.21
C TYR A 510 -11.39 -18.91 -14.71
N VAL A 511 -12.30 -18.39 -15.56
CA VAL A 511 -12.10 -18.26 -17.02
C VAL A 511 -12.43 -16.85 -17.49
N ARG A 512 -13.66 -16.37 -17.26
CA ARG A 512 -14.09 -15.04 -17.73
C ARG A 512 -13.46 -13.91 -16.94
N ASN A 513 -13.30 -14.04 -15.63
CA ASN A 513 -12.72 -13.02 -14.77
C ASN A 513 -11.35 -12.58 -15.31
N PRO A 514 -11.16 -11.29 -15.64
CA PRO A 514 -9.88 -10.79 -16.13
C PRO A 514 -8.78 -10.81 -15.06
N ARG A 515 -9.15 -10.57 -13.80
CA ARG A 515 -8.19 -10.46 -12.69
C ARG A 515 -7.70 -11.82 -12.23
N VAL A 516 -6.39 -11.94 -12.14
CA VAL A 516 -5.70 -13.13 -11.60
C VAL A 516 -5.21 -12.84 -10.17
N SER A 517 -4.53 -11.72 -9.95
CA SER A 517 -3.98 -11.30 -8.66
C SER A 517 -4.06 -9.76 -8.52
N ASN A 518 -2.93 -9.07 -8.57
CA ASN A 518 -2.81 -7.62 -8.40
C ASN A 518 -2.22 -6.90 -9.63
N GLU A 519 -2.23 -7.55 -10.79
CA GLU A 519 -1.76 -6.99 -12.05
C GLU A 519 -2.69 -5.91 -12.60
N MET A 520 -2.20 -5.06 -13.52
CA MET A 520 -3.07 -4.24 -14.37
C MET A 520 -3.83 -5.12 -15.35
N LEU A 521 -5.12 -4.89 -15.51
CA LEU A 521 -5.95 -5.67 -16.45
C LEU A 521 -5.57 -5.39 -17.89
N THR A 522 -5.35 -6.44 -18.69
CA THR A 522 -4.94 -6.38 -20.11
C THR A 522 -5.80 -7.30 -20.98
N PRO A 523 -5.87 -7.03 -22.31
CA PRO A 523 -6.64 -7.86 -23.24
C PRO A 523 -5.86 -9.13 -23.65
N TYR A 524 -5.43 -9.93 -22.68
CA TYR A 524 -4.53 -11.06 -22.90
C TYR A 524 -5.17 -12.22 -23.69
N LYS A 525 -6.50 -12.33 -23.72
CA LYS A 525 -7.18 -13.43 -24.47
C LYS A 525 -7.01 -13.29 -25.96
N THR A 526 -7.23 -12.09 -26.48
CA THR A 526 -6.95 -11.78 -27.90
C THR A 526 -5.48 -11.95 -28.22
N PHE A 527 -4.59 -11.54 -27.33
CA PHE A 527 -3.16 -11.70 -27.50
C PHE A 527 -2.76 -13.17 -27.63
N PHE A 528 -3.10 -14.04 -26.67
CA PHE A 528 -2.79 -15.46 -26.72
C PHE A 528 -3.47 -16.18 -27.88
N GLY A 529 -4.67 -15.73 -28.28
CA GLY A 529 -5.37 -16.24 -29.46
C GLY A 529 -4.64 -16.00 -30.79
N LYS A 530 -3.70 -15.03 -30.82
CA LYS A 530 -2.86 -14.72 -32.01
C LYS A 530 -1.53 -15.47 -31.97
N VAL A 531 -0.94 -15.67 -30.78
CA VAL A 531 0.44 -16.16 -30.67
C VAL A 531 0.55 -17.67 -30.39
N ILE A 532 -0.55 -18.32 -29.96
CA ILE A 532 -0.58 -19.78 -29.72
C ILE A 532 -1.30 -20.46 -30.89
N SER A 533 -0.67 -21.48 -31.47
CA SER A 533 -1.26 -22.23 -32.56
C SER A 533 -2.54 -22.98 -32.14
N LYS A 534 -3.43 -23.27 -33.10
CA LYS A 534 -4.66 -24.04 -32.79
C LYS A 534 -4.34 -25.43 -32.28
N GLU A 535 -3.31 -26.05 -32.83
CA GLU A 535 -2.82 -27.39 -32.45
C GLU A 535 -2.34 -27.40 -31.01
N ASP A 536 -1.57 -26.38 -30.59
CA ASP A 536 -1.11 -26.24 -29.20
C ASP A 536 -2.28 -25.98 -28.25
N VAL A 537 -3.25 -25.14 -28.64
CA VAL A 537 -4.45 -24.89 -27.83
C VAL A 537 -5.21 -26.20 -27.58
N GLU A 538 -5.40 -27.04 -28.60
CA GLU A 538 -6.10 -28.32 -28.43
C GLU A 538 -5.28 -29.30 -27.57
N ALA A 539 -3.97 -29.34 -27.72
CA ALA A 539 -3.08 -30.16 -26.93
C ALA A 539 -3.08 -29.74 -25.44
N TYR A 540 -3.04 -28.43 -25.15
CA TYR A 540 -3.06 -27.89 -23.79
C TYR A 540 -4.42 -28.05 -23.11
N VAL A 541 -5.51 -27.94 -23.84
CA VAL A 541 -6.87 -28.17 -23.33
C VAL A 541 -7.07 -29.64 -23.00
N ALA A 542 -6.60 -30.55 -23.86
CA ALA A 542 -6.71 -32.00 -23.64
C ALA A 542 -5.82 -32.45 -22.44
N GLU A 543 -4.65 -31.87 -22.30
CA GLU A 543 -3.67 -32.21 -21.27
C GLU A 543 -3.00 -30.95 -20.71
N PRO A 544 -3.62 -30.25 -19.72
CA PRO A 544 -3.13 -28.97 -19.20
C PRO A 544 -1.71 -29.01 -18.63
N MET A 545 -1.20 -30.20 -18.23
CA MET A 545 0.19 -30.33 -17.78
C MET A 545 1.23 -30.05 -18.86
N LYS A 546 0.88 -30.20 -20.15
CA LYS A 546 1.74 -29.76 -21.26
C LYS A 546 2.01 -28.26 -21.26
N MET A 547 1.01 -27.46 -20.85
CA MET A 547 1.15 -26.02 -20.69
C MET A 547 2.08 -25.69 -19.52
N VAL A 548 2.00 -26.43 -18.41
CA VAL A 548 2.94 -26.29 -17.27
C VAL A 548 4.38 -26.57 -17.73
N ALA A 549 4.58 -27.65 -18.46
CA ALA A 549 5.90 -28.02 -19.01
C ALA A 549 6.43 -26.97 -20.00
N TRP A 550 5.54 -26.40 -20.84
CA TRP A 550 5.92 -25.35 -21.76
C TRP A 550 6.38 -24.08 -21.02
N VAL A 551 5.63 -23.62 -19.99
CA VAL A 551 5.99 -22.45 -19.18
C VAL A 551 7.30 -22.69 -18.44
N ALA A 552 7.46 -23.84 -17.79
CA ALA A 552 8.69 -24.20 -17.09
C ALA A 552 9.93 -24.18 -18.01
N LYS A 553 9.77 -24.59 -19.28
CA LYS A 553 10.87 -24.63 -20.27
C LYS A 553 11.17 -23.26 -20.90
N ASN A 554 10.14 -22.44 -21.15
CA ASN A 554 10.25 -21.28 -22.03
C ASN A 554 10.24 -19.93 -21.29
N ILE A 555 9.88 -19.91 -20.00
CA ILE A 555 9.90 -18.67 -19.18
C ILE A 555 10.98 -18.83 -18.12
N GLN A 556 12.05 -18.04 -18.27
CA GLN A 556 13.11 -17.96 -17.27
C GLN A 556 12.61 -17.21 -16.05
N VAL A 557 12.86 -17.71 -14.85
CA VAL A 557 12.52 -17.00 -13.61
C VAL A 557 13.75 -16.33 -13.03
N ASN A 558 13.65 -15.01 -12.80
CA ASN A 558 14.65 -14.22 -12.10
C ASN A 558 13.94 -13.36 -11.06
N LYS A 559 14.19 -13.60 -9.77
CA LYS A 559 13.55 -12.92 -8.64
C LYS A 559 13.83 -11.42 -8.58
N GLU A 560 14.89 -10.94 -9.25
CA GLU A 560 15.34 -9.55 -9.18
C GLU A 560 14.94 -8.71 -10.40
N CYS A 561 14.43 -9.32 -11.48
CA CYS A 561 14.19 -8.62 -12.74
C CYS A 561 13.08 -7.57 -12.68
N ASN A 562 12.14 -7.68 -11.72
CA ASN A 562 10.96 -6.82 -11.61
C ASN A 562 10.75 -6.25 -10.19
N LEU A 563 11.80 -6.15 -9.38
CA LEU A 563 11.69 -5.62 -8.01
C LEU A 563 11.14 -4.18 -7.99
N GLY A 564 10.22 -3.94 -7.07
CA GLY A 564 9.63 -2.63 -6.82
C GLY A 564 8.64 -2.14 -7.88
N ALA A 565 8.14 -3.02 -8.75
CA ALA A 565 7.16 -2.71 -9.79
C ALA A 565 5.88 -3.56 -9.67
N PRO A 566 4.79 -3.19 -10.37
CA PRO A 566 3.65 -4.08 -10.53
C PRO A 566 4.03 -5.33 -11.33
N PRO A 567 3.24 -6.41 -11.27
CA PRO A 567 3.49 -7.59 -12.06
C PRO A 567 3.59 -7.27 -13.56
N VAL A 568 4.52 -7.95 -14.24
CA VAL A 568 4.67 -7.88 -15.68
C VAL A 568 3.40 -8.39 -16.36
N SER A 569 2.92 -7.70 -17.39
CA SER A 569 1.74 -8.15 -18.14
C SER A 569 1.98 -9.53 -18.78
N PRO A 570 0.93 -10.34 -19.03
CA PRO A 570 1.07 -11.61 -19.73
C PRO A 570 1.73 -11.47 -21.11
N GLU A 571 1.45 -10.38 -21.82
CA GLU A 571 2.10 -10.04 -23.10
C GLU A 571 3.58 -9.72 -22.90
N GLY A 572 3.93 -8.97 -21.85
CA GLY A 572 5.31 -8.64 -21.50
C GLY A 572 6.15 -9.87 -21.17
N VAL A 573 5.61 -10.79 -20.39
CA VAL A 573 6.29 -12.07 -20.08
C VAL A 573 6.52 -12.89 -21.36
N TRP A 574 5.52 -12.93 -22.25
CA TRP A 574 5.68 -13.63 -23.53
C TRP A 574 6.80 -13.03 -24.38
N LYS A 575 6.87 -11.70 -24.48
CA LYS A 575 7.90 -10.99 -25.26
C LYS A 575 9.31 -11.17 -24.69
N ALA A 576 9.46 -11.03 -23.37
CA ALA A 576 10.76 -11.10 -22.73
C ALA A 576 11.25 -12.53 -22.52
N ARG A 577 10.36 -13.52 -22.42
CA ARG A 577 10.67 -14.89 -21.97
C ARG A 577 11.33 -14.92 -20.58
N LEU A 578 11.14 -13.88 -19.82
CA LEU A 578 11.69 -13.62 -18.49
C LEU A 578 10.57 -13.11 -17.58
N ALA A 579 10.56 -13.51 -16.32
CA ALA A 579 9.62 -13.01 -15.31
C ALA A 579 10.19 -13.23 -13.90
N ASP A 580 9.67 -12.48 -12.91
CA ASP A 580 9.68 -12.94 -11.53
C ASP A 580 8.65 -14.08 -11.34
N ALA A 581 8.71 -14.79 -10.22
CA ALA A 581 7.84 -15.94 -9.97
C ALA A 581 6.34 -15.55 -9.99
N HIS A 582 5.98 -14.40 -9.41
CA HIS A 582 4.60 -13.95 -9.34
C HIS A 582 4.05 -13.57 -10.72
N SER A 583 4.83 -12.85 -11.53
CA SER A 583 4.47 -12.53 -12.92
C SER A 583 4.34 -13.77 -13.79
N ARG A 584 5.23 -14.80 -13.60
CA ARG A 584 5.09 -16.12 -14.27
C ARG A 584 3.77 -16.81 -13.89
N ASP A 585 3.38 -16.75 -12.63
CA ASP A 585 2.17 -17.38 -12.14
C ASP A 585 0.91 -16.72 -12.73
N ILE A 586 0.89 -15.37 -12.79
CA ILE A 586 -0.16 -14.61 -13.48
C ILE A 586 -0.19 -14.94 -14.97
N PHE A 587 0.97 -15.01 -15.62
CA PHE A 587 1.10 -15.38 -17.03
C PHE A 587 0.49 -16.76 -17.31
N PHE A 588 0.83 -17.78 -16.51
CA PHE A 588 0.28 -19.12 -16.66
C PHE A 588 -1.24 -19.14 -16.52
N VAL A 589 -1.79 -18.50 -15.48
CA VAL A 589 -3.23 -18.46 -15.26
C VAL A 589 -3.94 -17.73 -16.40
N SER A 590 -3.38 -16.62 -16.88
CA SER A 590 -3.90 -15.85 -18.01
C SER A 590 -3.90 -16.68 -19.31
N MET A 591 -2.81 -17.40 -19.57
CA MET A 591 -2.68 -18.32 -20.71
C MET A 591 -3.73 -19.42 -20.64
N ALA A 592 -3.91 -20.08 -19.50
CA ALA A 592 -4.93 -21.10 -19.29
C ALA A 592 -6.34 -20.55 -19.53
N ARG A 593 -6.68 -19.42 -18.91
CA ARG A 593 -8.00 -18.78 -19.06
C ARG A 593 -8.30 -18.37 -20.50
N SER A 594 -7.27 -17.93 -21.26
CA SER A 594 -7.43 -17.57 -22.69
C SER A 594 -7.91 -18.74 -23.55
N MET A 595 -7.54 -19.97 -23.18
CA MET A 595 -7.95 -21.21 -23.85
C MET A 595 -9.23 -21.83 -23.27
N GLY A 596 -9.82 -21.21 -22.25
CA GLY A 596 -11.02 -21.70 -21.58
C GLY A 596 -10.76 -22.74 -20.48
N VAL A 597 -9.50 -22.92 -20.06
CA VAL A 597 -9.11 -23.80 -18.95
C VAL A 597 -9.22 -23.02 -17.63
N PRO A 598 -10.06 -23.46 -16.67
CA PRO A 598 -10.19 -22.78 -15.39
C PRO A 598 -8.90 -22.87 -14.56
N ALA A 599 -8.38 -21.71 -14.16
CA ALA A 599 -7.15 -21.61 -13.38
C ALA A 599 -7.20 -20.41 -12.43
N ARG A 600 -6.43 -20.48 -11.33
CA ARG A 600 -6.28 -19.39 -10.35
C ARG A 600 -4.91 -19.42 -9.67
N ILE A 601 -4.58 -18.33 -9.03
CA ILE A 601 -3.66 -18.31 -7.88
C ILE A 601 -4.56 -18.44 -6.65
N ASP A 602 -4.28 -19.38 -5.78
CA ASP A 602 -5.03 -19.58 -4.54
C ASP A 602 -4.71 -18.47 -3.56
N GLU A 603 -5.72 -17.74 -3.11
CA GLU A 603 -5.55 -16.54 -2.28
C GLU A 603 -4.87 -16.85 -0.92
N VAL A 604 -5.15 -18.03 -0.35
CA VAL A 604 -4.60 -18.44 0.96
C VAL A 604 -3.14 -18.85 0.89
N THR A 605 -2.81 -19.69 -0.08
CA THR A 605 -1.49 -20.34 -0.16
C THR A 605 -0.54 -19.71 -1.17
N GLY A 606 -1.05 -18.85 -2.06
CA GLY A 606 -0.30 -18.29 -3.19
C GLY A 606 0.04 -19.30 -4.29
N LYS A 607 -0.47 -20.53 -4.22
CA LYS A 607 -0.19 -21.57 -5.20
C LYS A 607 -0.99 -21.40 -6.49
N VAL A 608 -0.37 -21.68 -7.61
CA VAL A 608 -1.07 -21.79 -8.89
C VAL A 608 -1.88 -23.09 -8.92
N GLN A 609 -3.14 -23.00 -9.33
CA GLN A 609 -4.06 -24.12 -9.38
C GLN A 609 -4.82 -24.17 -10.71
N LEU A 610 -4.94 -25.38 -11.27
CA LEU A 610 -5.94 -25.73 -12.27
C LEU A 610 -7.21 -26.21 -11.54
N ILE A 611 -8.37 -25.79 -12.03
CA ILE A 611 -9.65 -26.13 -11.41
C ILE A 611 -10.38 -27.15 -12.30
N THR A 612 -10.69 -28.29 -11.74
CA THR A 612 -11.43 -29.38 -12.40
C THR A 612 -12.69 -29.71 -11.64
N ASP A 613 -13.55 -30.55 -12.20
CA ASP A 613 -14.75 -31.06 -11.53
C ASP A 613 -14.43 -31.84 -10.25
N ASP A 614 -13.24 -32.48 -10.19
CA ASP A 614 -12.74 -33.24 -9.04
C ASP A 614 -12.05 -32.33 -7.97
N GLY A 615 -11.91 -31.02 -8.24
CA GLY A 615 -11.30 -30.06 -7.33
C GLY A 615 -10.09 -29.31 -7.91
N ALA A 616 -9.36 -28.64 -7.04
CA ALA A 616 -8.17 -27.87 -7.40
C ALA A 616 -6.93 -28.78 -7.47
N ILE A 617 -6.11 -28.61 -8.50
CA ILE A 617 -4.85 -29.31 -8.71
C ILE A 617 -3.73 -28.29 -8.61
N ASP A 618 -2.86 -28.44 -7.60
CA ASP A 618 -1.67 -27.60 -7.47
C ASP A 618 -0.67 -27.86 -8.61
N VAL A 619 -0.11 -26.78 -9.16
CA VAL A 619 0.87 -26.78 -10.24
C VAL A 619 2.27 -26.60 -9.65
N ASN A 620 3.23 -27.39 -10.14
CA ASN A 620 4.64 -27.24 -9.81
C ASN A 620 5.45 -27.05 -11.09
N PHE A 621 6.00 -25.87 -11.30
CA PHE A 621 6.80 -25.55 -12.48
C PHE A 621 8.20 -26.19 -12.42
N GLU A 622 8.78 -26.41 -11.25
CA GLU A 622 10.10 -27.03 -11.10
C GLU A 622 10.04 -28.52 -11.48
N ALA A 623 9.00 -29.21 -11.05
CA ALA A 623 8.74 -30.59 -11.44
C ALA A 623 8.05 -30.73 -12.81
N ALA A 624 7.72 -29.61 -13.46
CA ALA A 624 6.96 -29.52 -14.71
C ALA A 624 5.66 -30.35 -14.69
N GLY A 625 4.95 -30.37 -13.55
CA GLY A 625 3.79 -31.22 -13.38
C GLY A 625 2.91 -30.88 -12.17
N ARG A 626 2.29 -31.91 -11.61
CA ARG A 626 1.45 -31.79 -10.43
C ARG A 626 2.29 -31.75 -9.16
N ALA A 627 1.88 -30.93 -8.18
CA ALA A 627 2.39 -31.01 -6.81
C ALA A 627 1.37 -31.74 -5.93
N PRO A 628 1.53 -33.02 -5.63
CA PRO A 628 0.65 -33.70 -4.71
C PRO A 628 0.89 -33.14 -3.30
N ALA A 629 0.00 -32.28 -2.84
CA ALA A 629 0.04 -31.78 -1.47
C ALA A 629 -0.57 -32.82 -0.53
N GLN A 630 0.24 -33.36 0.37
CA GLN A 630 -0.30 -34.06 1.55
C GLN A 630 -0.91 -33.00 2.47
N ARG A 631 -2.17 -33.16 2.85
CA ARG A 631 -2.89 -32.22 3.69
C ARG A 631 -3.21 -32.80 5.06
N GLY A 632 -3.25 -31.95 6.05
CA GLY A 632 -3.73 -32.23 7.39
C GLY A 632 -4.77 -31.19 7.82
N ARG A 633 -5.25 -31.31 9.03
CA ARG A 633 -6.23 -30.38 9.60
C ARG A 633 -5.65 -29.72 10.86
N LEU A 634 -5.62 -28.39 10.89
CA LEU A 634 -5.22 -27.60 12.05
C LEU A 634 -6.47 -27.05 12.75
N ALA A 635 -6.59 -27.31 14.06
CA ALA A 635 -7.62 -26.75 14.92
C ALA A 635 -6.99 -26.07 16.15
N ALA A 636 -7.63 -25.05 16.67
CA ALA A 636 -7.19 -24.37 17.87
C ALA A 636 -8.33 -24.19 18.88
N LYS A 637 -8.04 -24.50 20.17
CA LYS A 637 -8.92 -24.18 21.29
C LYS A 637 -8.63 -22.77 21.77
N TYR A 638 -9.67 -22.02 22.08
CA TYR A 638 -9.58 -20.67 22.63
C TYR A 638 -10.45 -20.55 23.89
N THR A 639 -9.88 -19.97 24.93
CA THR A 639 -10.63 -19.57 26.11
C THR A 639 -10.87 -18.08 26.07
N PRO A 640 -12.11 -17.60 25.94
CA PRO A 640 -12.41 -16.17 25.87
C PRO A 640 -11.85 -15.39 27.04
N ILE A 641 -11.29 -14.21 26.75
CA ILE A 641 -10.89 -13.20 27.73
C ILE A 641 -11.98 -12.12 27.80
N GLN A 642 -11.95 -11.28 28.84
CA GLN A 642 -13.02 -10.28 29.07
C GLN A 642 -13.20 -9.32 27.89
N SER A 643 -12.09 -8.93 27.23
CA SER A 643 -12.08 -7.97 26.12
C SER A 643 -12.31 -8.62 24.74
N LEU A 644 -12.21 -9.97 24.63
CA LEU A 644 -12.19 -10.65 23.33
C LEU A 644 -12.82 -12.04 23.43
N ASP A 645 -13.96 -12.24 22.82
CA ASP A 645 -14.70 -13.51 22.77
C ASP A 645 -14.37 -14.36 21.53
N ASN A 646 -14.01 -13.75 20.42
CA ASN A 646 -13.78 -14.42 19.13
C ASN A 646 -12.65 -13.73 18.34
N PRO A 647 -11.39 -14.12 18.55
CA PRO A 647 -10.25 -13.54 17.85
C PRO A 647 -10.39 -13.58 16.33
N LYS A 648 -9.82 -12.59 15.64
CA LYS A 648 -9.86 -12.47 14.19
C LYS A 648 -8.46 -12.56 13.61
N TYR A 649 -8.35 -13.15 12.44
CA TYR A 649 -7.13 -13.20 11.65
C TYR A 649 -6.67 -11.75 11.34
N TYR A 650 -5.39 -11.51 11.26
CA TYR A 650 -4.70 -10.22 11.17
C TYR A 650 -4.86 -9.31 12.40
N SER A 651 -6.04 -9.22 13.00
CA SER A 651 -6.22 -8.36 14.18
C SER A 651 -5.61 -8.96 15.45
N HIS A 652 -5.69 -10.30 15.60
CA HIS A 652 -5.35 -10.97 16.86
C HIS A 652 -4.42 -12.17 16.70
N PHE A 653 -4.45 -12.83 15.54
CA PHE A 653 -3.58 -13.95 15.24
C PHE A 653 -3.31 -14.11 13.75
N THR A 654 -2.18 -14.74 13.42
CA THR A 654 -1.81 -15.17 12.06
C THR A 654 -1.09 -16.51 12.09
N ILE A 655 -1.03 -17.15 10.94
CA ILE A 655 -0.35 -18.44 10.74
C ILE A 655 0.60 -18.28 9.55
N SER A 656 1.88 -18.58 9.76
CA SER A 656 2.90 -18.58 8.73
C SER A 656 3.50 -19.97 8.55
N LYS A 657 3.71 -20.40 7.31
CA LYS A 657 4.42 -21.62 6.98
C LYS A 657 5.92 -21.41 7.09
N VAL A 658 6.64 -22.35 7.70
CA VAL A 658 8.10 -22.38 7.68
C VAL A 658 8.55 -22.92 6.33
N THR A 659 9.35 -22.17 5.61
CA THR A 659 9.89 -22.57 4.30
C THR A 659 11.08 -23.51 4.46
N PRO A 660 11.46 -24.27 3.42
CA PRO A 660 12.67 -25.09 3.45
C PRO A 660 13.97 -24.33 3.74
N GLN A 661 13.97 -23.00 3.50
CA GLN A 661 15.10 -22.12 3.79
C GLN A 661 15.13 -21.61 5.26
N GLY A 662 14.08 -21.92 6.05
CA GLY A 662 13.94 -21.46 7.42
C GLY A 662 13.29 -20.07 7.57
N ASN A 663 12.69 -19.53 6.50
CA ASN A 663 11.96 -18.25 6.51
C ASN A 663 10.46 -18.50 6.73
N LEU A 664 9.71 -17.44 6.98
CA LEU A 664 8.26 -17.48 7.22
C LEU A 664 7.49 -16.98 5.99
N GLN A 665 6.46 -17.74 5.60
CA GLN A 665 5.48 -17.36 4.57
C GLN A 665 4.09 -17.28 5.19
N LEU A 666 3.54 -16.08 5.26
CA LEU A 666 2.20 -15.83 5.81
C LEU A 666 1.13 -16.53 4.97
N LEU A 667 0.15 -17.17 5.60
CA LEU A 667 -1.08 -17.61 4.96
C LEU A 667 -2.04 -16.43 4.88
N SER A 668 -2.56 -16.13 3.69
CA SER A 668 -3.45 -15.00 3.46
C SER A 668 -4.90 -15.47 3.44
N TYR A 669 -5.63 -15.19 4.50
CA TYR A 669 -7.09 -15.36 4.53
C TYR A 669 -7.79 -14.07 4.13
N ASP A 670 -9.11 -14.15 3.94
CA ASP A 670 -9.92 -12.96 3.63
C ASP A 670 -9.69 -11.88 4.69
N GLU A 671 -9.10 -10.77 4.26
CA GLU A 671 -8.81 -9.62 5.12
C GLU A 671 -10.10 -8.89 5.50
N GLY A 672 -11.10 -8.90 4.60
CA GLY A 672 -12.23 -8.01 4.75
C GLY A 672 -11.75 -6.56 4.84
N ASP A 673 -12.36 -5.77 5.69
CA ASP A 673 -11.89 -4.45 6.09
C ASP A 673 -11.08 -4.58 7.40
N THR A 674 -9.81 -4.94 7.30
CA THR A 674 -8.95 -5.25 8.44
C THR A 674 -8.74 -4.05 9.34
N ASP A 675 -8.60 -2.85 8.78
CA ASP A 675 -8.46 -1.59 9.53
C ASP A 675 -9.70 -1.30 10.37
N MET A 676 -10.84 -1.85 9.94
CA MET A 676 -12.12 -1.78 10.66
C MET A 676 -12.40 -3.02 11.53
N GLY A 677 -11.38 -3.84 11.81
CA GLY A 677 -11.53 -5.09 12.55
C GLY A 677 -12.22 -6.20 11.76
N GLY A 678 -12.11 -6.17 10.43
CA GLY A 678 -12.48 -7.27 9.54
C GLY A 678 -11.60 -8.50 9.73
N GLY A 679 -11.76 -9.49 8.86
CA GLY A 679 -10.99 -10.74 8.85
C GLY A 679 -11.76 -11.94 9.39
N VAL A 680 -11.29 -13.12 9.00
CA VAL A 680 -11.89 -14.42 9.37
C VAL A 680 -11.74 -14.66 10.86
N THR A 681 -12.84 -15.07 11.52
CA THR A 681 -12.83 -15.31 12.96
C THR A 681 -12.22 -16.67 13.34
N TRP A 682 -11.66 -16.78 14.55
CA TRP A 682 -11.24 -18.06 15.11
C TRP A 682 -12.34 -19.11 15.05
N SER A 683 -13.58 -18.76 15.41
CA SER A 683 -14.71 -19.70 15.42
C SER A 683 -15.03 -20.26 14.03
N SER A 684 -14.83 -19.51 12.96
CA SER A 684 -15.05 -19.98 11.58
C SER A 684 -13.83 -20.71 11.00
N LEU A 685 -12.61 -20.33 11.38
CA LEU A 685 -11.39 -20.87 10.79
C LEU A 685 -10.82 -22.07 11.58
N LEU A 686 -10.64 -21.93 12.88
CA LEU A 686 -9.85 -22.86 13.71
C LEU A 686 -10.63 -23.66 14.74
N LYS A 687 -11.87 -23.29 15.07
CA LYS A 687 -12.65 -24.00 16.07
C LYS A 687 -12.89 -25.46 15.66
N GLU A 688 -13.40 -25.66 14.47
CA GLU A 688 -13.59 -26.98 13.86
C GLU A 688 -12.36 -27.43 13.05
N GLY A 689 -11.44 -26.52 12.82
CA GLY A 689 -10.21 -26.70 12.11
C GLY A 689 -10.29 -26.45 10.61
N THR A 690 -9.18 -26.03 10.04
CA THR A 690 -8.98 -25.76 8.61
C THR A 690 -8.01 -26.74 7.98
N SER A 691 -8.16 -27.00 6.68
CA SER A 691 -7.25 -27.87 5.93
C SER A 691 -6.04 -27.07 5.46
N LEU A 692 -4.84 -27.53 5.83
CA LEU A 692 -3.56 -26.96 5.43
C LEU A 692 -2.69 -28.04 4.80
N ASP A 693 -1.66 -27.64 4.07
CA ASP A 693 -0.61 -28.57 3.67
C ASP A 693 0.09 -29.13 4.91
N ALA A 694 0.51 -30.37 4.86
CA ALA A 694 1.37 -30.94 5.90
C ALA A 694 2.70 -30.20 5.93
N GLY A 695 3.22 -29.95 7.14
CA GLY A 695 4.47 -29.22 7.34
C GLY A 695 4.46 -28.38 8.60
N ASP A 696 5.46 -27.52 8.73
CA ASP A 696 5.70 -26.72 9.92
C ASP A 696 5.19 -25.31 9.76
N TYR A 697 4.60 -24.79 10.83
CA TYR A 697 3.96 -23.48 10.89
C TYR A 697 4.30 -22.75 12.18
N ILE A 698 4.21 -21.44 12.15
CA ILE A 698 4.25 -20.57 13.31
C ILE A 698 2.89 -19.89 13.46
N LEU A 699 2.27 -20.05 14.63
CA LEU A 699 1.11 -19.28 15.06
C LEU A 699 1.62 -18.09 15.86
N VAL A 700 1.27 -16.90 15.45
CA VAL A 700 1.50 -15.66 16.20
C VAL A 700 0.17 -15.19 16.75
N THR A 701 0.13 -14.84 18.04
CA THR A 701 -0.98 -14.14 18.67
C THR A 701 -0.47 -12.85 19.29
N GLY A 702 -1.32 -11.83 19.44
CA GLY A 702 -0.91 -10.61 20.12
C GLY A 702 -2.06 -9.73 20.55
N THR A 703 -1.85 -9.07 21.67
CA THR A 703 -2.72 -8.02 22.21
C THR A 703 -1.99 -6.70 22.18
N ARG A 704 -2.53 -5.73 21.44
CA ARG A 704 -1.98 -4.38 21.38
C ARG A 704 -2.53 -3.55 22.52
N LEU A 705 -1.63 -2.87 23.22
CA LEU A 705 -1.92 -1.94 24.30
C LEU A 705 -2.18 -0.53 23.72
N ALA A 706 -2.88 0.31 24.48
CA ALA A 706 -3.13 1.70 24.08
C ALA A 706 -1.85 2.52 23.91
N SER A 707 -0.81 2.22 24.72
CA SER A 707 0.53 2.80 24.59
C SER A 707 1.22 2.48 23.25
N GLY A 708 0.69 1.50 22.51
CA GLY A 708 1.27 0.95 21.29
C GLY A 708 2.13 -0.30 21.53
N GLY A 709 2.40 -0.66 22.79
CA GLY A 709 3.07 -1.90 23.13
C GLY A 709 2.27 -3.14 22.73
N VAL A 710 2.93 -4.30 22.67
CA VAL A 710 2.29 -5.56 22.29
C VAL A 710 2.72 -6.69 23.20
N LEU A 711 1.76 -7.48 23.61
CA LEU A 711 1.95 -8.76 24.31
C LEU A 711 1.76 -9.88 23.30
N ALA A 712 2.83 -10.30 22.63
CA ALA A 712 2.79 -11.34 21.61
C ALA A 712 3.20 -12.71 22.16
N GLN A 713 2.72 -13.77 21.50
CA GLN A 713 3.19 -15.14 21.69
C GLN A 713 3.43 -15.79 20.33
N MET A 714 4.54 -16.49 20.15
CA MET A 714 4.83 -17.33 19.00
C MET A 714 4.83 -18.80 19.40
N THR A 715 4.10 -19.63 18.67
CA THR A 715 4.01 -21.09 18.89
C THR A 715 4.29 -21.83 17.60
N SER A 716 5.25 -22.76 17.62
CA SER A 716 5.50 -23.65 16.49
C SER A 716 4.45 -24.77 16.43
N LEU A 717 4.06 -25.16 15.23
CA LEU A 717 3.04 -26.17 14.96
C LEU A 717 3.54 -27.11 13.86
N ASN A 718 3.28 -28.40 14.00
CA ASN A 718 3.49 -29.38 12.93
C ASN A 718 2.14 -29.94 12.46
N VAL A 719 1.74 -29.65 11.25
CA VAL A 719 0.51 -30.18 10.63
C VAL A 719 0.81 -31.52 9.97
N LYS A 720 0.30 -32.60 10.56
CA LYS A 720 0.55 -33.97 10.11
C LYS A 720 -0.32 -34.33 8.90
N ALA A 721 0.27 -34.99 7.92
CA ALA A 721 -0.44 -35.50 6.74
C ALA A 721 -1.56 -36.47 7.15
N GLY A 722 -2.78 -36.25 6.62
CA GLY A 722 -3.96 -37.07 6.91
C GLY A 722 -4.46 -37.00 8.36
N GLY A 723 -3.78 -36.22 9.23
CA GLY A 723 -4.07 -36.12 10.64
C GLY A 723 -4.76 -34.80 11.05
N ARG A 724 -5.13 -34.72 12.34
CA ARG A 724 -5.62 -33.50 12.99
C ARG A 724 -4.55 -33.07 14.02
N THR A 725 -4.10 -31.82 13.86
CA THR A 725 -3.23 -31.14 14.80
C THR A 725 -4.07 -30.16 15.63
N GLU A 726 -4.00 -30.26 16.96
CA GLU A 726 -4.69 -29.34 17.88
C GLU A 726 -3.68 -28.46 18.61
N THR A 727 -3.98 -27.19 18.75
CA THR A 727 -3.21 -26.24 19.52
C THR A 727 -4.12 -25.37 20.41
N LYS A 728 -3.52 -24.44 21.15
CA LYS A 728 -4.21 -23.40 21.92
C LYS A 728 -3.93 -22.06 21.29
N LEU A 729 -4.96 -21.26 21.09
CA LEU A 729 -4.85 -19.85 20.77
C LEU A 729 -4.91 -19.09 22.08
N VAL A 730 -3.79 -18.46 22.47
CA VAL A 730 -3.64 -17.76 23.76
C VAL A 730 -3.55 -16.27 23.48
N MET A 731 -4.48 -15.51 24.05
CA MET A 731 -4.42 -14.05 24.08
C MET A 731 -3.91 -13.60 25.45
N ARG A 732 -2.75 -12.94 25.45
CA ARG A 732 -2.14 -12.42 26.68
C ARG A 732 -2.79 -11.10 27.08
N GLU A 733 -3.01 -10.86 28.35
CA GLU A 733 -3.61 -9.64 28.90
C GLU A 733 -2.70 -8.97 29.91
N ASN A 734 -2.70 -7.63 29.95
CA ASN A 734 -2.21 -6.85 31.07
C ASN A 734 -3.39 -6.06 31.65
N LYS A 735 -3.84 -6.42 32.86
CA LYS A 735 -5.00 -5.79 33.48
C LYS A 735 -4.72 -4.39 34.04
N ASP A 736 -3.45 -4.02 34.11
CA ASP A 736 -3.02 -2.72 34.64
C ASP A 736 -2.87 -1.65 33.54
N GLU A 737 -2.95 -2.04 32.28
CA GLU A 737 -2.83 -1.13 31.13
C GLU A 737 -4.10 -1.13 30.26
N VAL A 738 -4.37 0.01 29.61
CA VAL A 738 -5.48 0.16 28.67
C VAL A 738 -5.17 -0.65 27.40
N GLN A 739 -6.13 -1.46 26.98
CA GLN A 739 -6.01 -2.34 25.82
C GLN A 739 -6.87 -1.83 24.67
N VAL A 740 -6.48 -2.13 23.44
CA VAL A 740 -7.35 -1.96 22.27
C VAL A 740 -8.38 -3.08 22.26
N ILE A 741 -9.67 -2.70 22.30
CA ILE A 741 -10.82 -3.61 22.43
C ILE A 741 -11.66 -3.74 21.16
N GLY A 742 -11.36 -2.96 20.13
CA GLY A 742 -12.08 -2.98 18.88
C GLY A 742 -11.66 -1.88 17.92
N ASN A 743 -12.44 -1.73 16.83
CA ASN A 743 -12.18 -0.78 15.77
C ASN A 743 -13.41 0.09 15.46
N PHE A 744 -13.15 1.31 15.00
CA PHE A 744 -14.17 2.29 14.65
C PHE A 744 -13.64 3.22 13.54
N ASN A 745 -14.47 3.53 12.54
CA ASN A 745 -14.07 4.40 11.45
C ASN A 745 -14.07 5.89 11.85
N SER A 746 -12.89 6.45 12.07
CA SER A 746 -12.71 7.87 12.40
C SER A 746 -13.08 8.82 11.25
N GLU A 747 -13.15 8.34 10.00
CA GLU A 747 -13.60 9.11 8.84
C GLU A 747 -15.14 9.20 8.73
N SER A 748 -15.89 8.57 9.65
CA SER A 748 -17.35 8.64 9.65
C SER A 748 -17.84 10.08 9.75
N LEU A 749 -18.81 10.43 8.89
CA LEU A 749 -19.33 11.79 8.75
C LEU A 749 -20.51 12.05 9.69
N PHE A 750 -20.57 13.24 10.23
CA PHE A 750 -21.70 13.76 10.99
C PHE A 750 -21.99 15.21 10.59
N THR A 751 -23.14 15.72 10.96
CA THR A 751 -23.50 17.13 10.71
C THR A 751 -23.41 17.91 12.02
N THR A 752 -22.57 18.95 12.07
CA THR A 752 -22.46 19.82 13.27
C THR A 752 -23.76 20.55 13.55
N LEU A 753 -24.12 20.74 14.82
CA LEU A 753 -25.28 21.59 15.18
C LEU A 753 -24.95 23.07 14.92
N GLU A 754 -23.75 23.50 15.18
CA GLU A 754 -23.28 24.83 14.88
C GLU A 754 -22.84 24.92 13.42
N GLY A 755 -23.50 25.72 12.62
CA GLY A 755 -23.20 25.92 11.19
C GLY A 755 -23.76 24.88 10.24
N GLY A 756 -24.25 23.72 10.70
CA GLY A 756 -24.86 22.68 9.85
C GLY A 756 -23.89 22.01 8.85
N ASN A 757 -22.59 22.05 9.12
CA ASN A 757 -21.57 21.55 8.22
C ASN A 757 -21.41 20.03 8.37
N LYS A 758 -21.31 19.34 7.26
CA LYS A 758 -20.97 17.89 7.22
C LYS A 758 -19.44 17.75 7.27
N GLN A 759 -18.93 17.02 8.26
CA GLN A 759 -17.50 16.76 8.44
C GLN A 759 -17.24 15.38 9.07
N SER A 760 -16.02 14.86 8.94
CA SER A 760 -15.66 13.61 9.61
C SER A 760 -15.33 13.85 11.09
N LEU A 761 -15.41 12.77 11.89
CA LEU A 761 -14.95 12.82 13.28
C LEU A 761 -13.46 13.18 13.34
N LEU A 762 -12.67 12.66 12.42
CA LEU A 762 -11.25 12.97 12.30
C LEU A 762 -10.99 14.45 12.06
N GLN A 763 -11.74 15.08 11.13
CA GLN A 763 -11.64 16.53 10.89
C GLN A 763 -12.05 17.35 12.14
N ALA A 764 -13.12 16.92 12.81
CA ALA A 764 -13.63 17.62 14.00
C ALA A 764 -12.71 17.50 15.23
N CYS A 765 -12.14 16.33 15.44
CA CYS A 765 -11.37 16.00 16.64
C CYS A 765 -9.85 16.29 16.50
N GLY A 766 -9.35 16.37 15.28
CA GLY A 766 -7.92 16.35 15.04
C GLY A 766 -7.32 14.97 15.31
N ARG A 767 -6.01 14.88 15.34
CA ARG A 767 -5.27 13.62 15.52
C ARG A 767 -5.14 13.24 17.00
N GLY A 768 -5.14 11.94 17.27
CA GLY A 768 -5.05 11.34 18.60
C GLY A 768 -6.37 10.73 19.07
N TYR A 769 -6.48 10.50 20.38
CA TYR A 769 -7.72 9.96 20.96
C TYR A 769 -8.82 11.01 21.07
N PHE A 770 -10.06 10.56 21.02
CA PHE A 770 -11.28 11.38 21.18
C PHE A 770 -12.41 10.54 21.76
N VAL A 771 -13.42 11.20 22.31
CA VAL A 771 -14.64 10.56 22.82
C VAL A 771 -15.77 10.78 21.81
N VAL A 772 -16.53 9.73 21.50
CA VAL A 772 -17.82 9.84 20.80
C VAL A 772 -18.93 9.36 21.73
N GLY A 773 -19.96 10.17 21.89
CA GLY A 773 -21.17 9.83 22.65
C GLY A 773 -22.40 9.93 21.77
N ILE A 774 -23.20 8.86 21.66
CA ILE A 774 -24.51 8.88 21.03
C ILE A 774 -25.55 9.03 22.12
N LEU A 775 -26.38 10.08 22.08
CA LEU A 775 -27.22 10.50 23.18
C LEU A 775 -28.72 10.17 22.93
N GLY A 776 -29.39 9.62 23.91
CA GLY A 776 -30.87 9.57 24.00
C GLY A 776 -31.39 10.75 24.83
N VAL A 777 -31.87 11.81 24.17
CA VAL A 777 -32.26 13.03 24.86
C VAL A 777 -33.46 12.78 25.78
N ASN A 778 -33.41 13.37 26.99
CA ASN A 778 -34.43 13.21 28.07
C ASN A 778 -34.54 11.77 28.62
N GLN A 779 -33.57 10.90 28.31
CA GLN A 779 -33.50 9.57 28.90
C GLN A 779 -32.62 9.62 30.17
N GLU A 780 -33.07 8.94 31.21
CA GLU A 780 -32.34 8.89 32.50
C GLU A 780 -30.88 8.43 32.35
N PRO A 781 -30.56 7.36 31.58
CA PRO A 781 -29.16 6.94 31.40
C PRO A 781 -28.27 8.02 30.77
N THR A 782 -28.81 8.76 29.79
CA THR A 782 -28.08 9.88 29.15
C THR A 782 -27.85 11.02 30.16
N ASN A 783 -28.87 11.40 30.93
CA ASN A 783 -28.77 12.45 31.91
C ASN A 783 -27.72 12.12 33.01
N HIS A 784 -27.68 10.86 33.45
CA HIS A 784 -26.64 10.39 34.39
C HIS A 784 -25.26 10.50 33.77
N ALA A 785 -25.07 9.98 32.56
CA ALA A 785 -23.80 10.05 31.86
C ALA A 785 -23.27 11.48 31.70
N LEU A 786 -24.12 12.42 31.29
CA LEU A 786 -23.73 13.82 31.12
C LEU A 786 -23.41 14.50 32.46
N ARG A 787 -24.10 14.17 33.55
CA ARG A 787 -23.77 14.66 34.90
C ARG A 787 -22.42 14.10 35.38
N ASP A 788 -22.18 12.82 35.19
CA ASP A 788 -20.90 12.19 35.52
C ASP A 788 -19.73 12.86 34.77
N ILE A 789 -19.90 13.12 33.48
CA ILE A 789 -18.91 13.83 32.65
C ILE A 789 -18.72 15.26 33.16
N SER A 790 -19.81 15.97 33.52
CA SER A 790 -19.75 17.34 34.05
C SER A 790 -19.00 17.40 35.37
N ALA A 791 -19.16 16.40 36.26
CA ALA A 791 -18.45 16.32 37.53
C ALA A 791 -16.93 16.19 37.35
N LEU A 792 -16.46 15.65 36.23
CA LEU A 792 -15.04 15.44 35.91
C LEU A 792 -14.53 16.38 34.79
N LYS A 793 -15.23 17.51 34.62
CA LYS A 793 -14.89 18.53 33.63
C LYS A 793 -13.42 18.90 33.63
N ALA A 794 -12.85 19.17 34.81
CA ALA A 794 -11.46 19.63 34.93
C ALA A 794 -10.44 18.57 34.44
N ASP A 795 -10.67 17.29 34.69
CA ASP A 795 -9.80 16.21 34.20
C ASP A 795 -9.87 16.11 32.67
N LEU A 796 -11.07 16.18 32.08
CA LEU A 796 -11.29 16.08 30.65
C LEU A 796 -10.77 17.31 29.90
N GLU A 797 -10.92 18.52 30.43
CA GLU A 797 -10.34 19.75 29.88
C GLU A 797 -8.81 19.73 29.96
N LYS A 798 -8.23 19.16 31.04
CA LYS A 798 -6.79 18.96 31.15
C LYS A 798 -6.28 17.96 30.11
N TRP A 799 -7.04 16.94 29.80
CA TRP A 799 -6.73 16.01 28.72
C TRP A 799 -6.71 16.72 27.35
N GLY A 800 -7.54 17.74 27.16
CA GLY A 800 -7.51 18.66 26.02
C GLY A 800 -8.02 18.09 24.69
N ARG A 801 -8.55 16.87 24.67
CA ARG A 801 -9.09 16.22 23.48
C ARG A 801 -10.58 16.47 23.33
N LYS A 802 -11.12 16.28 22.11
CA LYS A 802 -12.50 16.53 21.79
C LYS A 802 -13.44 15.43 22.28
N LEU A 803 -14.61 15.86 22.71
CA LEU A 803 -15.77 15.01 22.99
C LEU A 803 -16.86 15.35 21.97
N VAL A 804 -17.17 14.43 21.05
CA VAL A 804 -18.23 14.59 20.05
C VAL A 804 -19.48 13.93 20.57
N LEU A 805 -20.51 14.74 20.85
CA LEU A 805 -21.81 14.30 21.33
C LEU A 805 -22.82 14.35 20.20
N LEU A 806 -23.27 13.20 19.73
CA LEU A 806 -24.13 13.05 18.57
C LEU A 806 -25.56 12.72 18.98
N PHE A 807 -26.52 13.36 18.31
CA PHE A 807 -27.94 13.04 18.40
C PHE A 807 -28.33 12.11 17.25
N PRO A 808 -29.16 11.09 17.47
CA PRO A 808 -29.53 10.15 16.41
C PRO A 808 -30.26 10.81 15.22
N ASN A 809 -30.91 11.93 15.43
CA ASN A 809 -31.61 12.69 14.39
C ASN A 809 -31.90 14.12 14.83
N GLN A 810 -32.42 14.94 13.90
CA GLN A 810 -32.77 16.35 14.13
C GLN A 810 -33.84 16.52 15.22
N GLU A 811 -34.81 15.61 15.35
CA GLU A 811 -35.84 15.67 16.38
C GLU A 811 -35.25 15.55 17.79
N GLN A 812 -34.32 14.62 17.98
CA GLN A 812 -33.60 14.45 19.26
C GLN A 812 -32.73 15.67 19.57
N ALA A 813 -32.03 16.19 18.57
CA ALA A 813 -31.22 17.40 18.73
C ALA A 813 -32.09 18.61 19.18
N GLY A 814 -33.29 18.79 18.61
CA GLY A 814 -34.22 19.86 18.97
C GLY A 814 -34.80 19.77 20.39
N LYS A 815 -34.75 18.61 21.02
CA LYS A 815 -35.19 18.38 22.42
C LYS A 815 -34.07 18.64 23.44
N TYR A 816 -32.80 18.75 23.00
CA TYR A 816 -31.65 18.95 23.88
C TYR A 816 -31.55 20.40 24.34
N ARG A 817 -31.31 20.60 25.62
CA ARG A 817 -31.09 21.94 26.22
C ARG A 817 -29.70 21.99 26.85
N ALA A 818 -28.77 22.65 26.19
CA ALA A 818 -27.40 22.79 26.67
C ALA A 818 -27.34 23.43 28.08
N ALA A 819 -28.28 24.30 28.41
CA ALA A 819 -28.37 24.93 29.73
C ALA A 819 -28.56 23.96 30.89
N ASP A 820 -29.19 22.79 30.64
CA ASP A 820 -29.40 21.75 31.66
C ASP A 820 -28.08 21.00 32.00
N PHE A 821 -27.06 21.18 31.18
CA PHE A 821 -25.72 20.52 31.29
C PHE A 821 -24.59 21.54 31.15
N SER A 822 -24.72 22.71 31.76
CA SER A 822 -23.76 23.81 31.69
C SER A 822 -22.33 23.46 32.23
N GLY A 823 -22.20 22.35 32.95
CA GLY A 823 -20.93 21.85 33.51
C GLY A 823 -20.13 20.98 32.57
N LEU A 824 -20.55 20.74 31.34
CA LEU A 824 -19.76 19.93 30.40
C LEU A 824 -18.42 20.60 30.01
N PRO A 825 -17.40 19.81 29.61
CA PRO A 825 -16.10 20.36 29.14
C PRO A 825 -16.27 21.30 27.93
N ASN A 826 -15.42 22.31 27.83
CA ASN A 826 -15.40 23.26 26.70
C ASN A 826 -14.89 22.62 25.38
N THR A 827 -14.40 21.37 25.45
CA THR A 827 -13.96 20.58 24.30
C THR A 827 -15.10 19.82 23.60
N VAL A 828 -16.34 19.97 24.07
CA VAL A 828 -17.51 19.28 23.49
C VAL A 828 -17.89 19.88 22.14
N ILE A 829 -18.15 19.01 21.17
CA ILE A 829 -18.72 19.33 19.85
C ILE A 829 -20.05 18.60 19.74
N TYR A 830 -21.12 19.32 19.34
CA TYR A 830 -22.43 18.73 19.15
C TYR A 830 -22.73 18.51 17.68
N GLY A 831 -23.36 17.37 17.35
CA GLY A 831 -23.75 17.05 16.00
C GLY A 831 -24.89 16.06 15.88
N ILE A 832 -25.28 15.76 14.65
CA ILE A 832 -26.32 14.79 14.31
C ILE A 832 -25.63 13.62 13.59
N ASP A 833 -25.96 12.41 14.00
CA ASP A 833 -25.54 11.18 13.36
C ASP A 833 -26.28 11.01 12.01
N THR A 834 -25.69 11.49 10.93
CA THR A 834 -26.28 11.47 9.59
C THR A 834 -25.86 10.26 8.75
N GLU A 835 -24.90 9.46 9.20
CA GLU A 835 -24.39 8.26 8.50
C GLU A 835 -24.46 6.98 9.36
N ASP A 836 -25.35 6.97 10.34
CA ASP A 836 -25.62 5.82 11.20
C ASP A 836 -24.36 5.31 11.96
N ILE A 837 -23.57 6.26 12.50
CA ILE A 837 -22.39 6.01 13.34
C ILE A 837 -22.75 5.08 14.52
N ALA A 838 -23.93 5.29 15.11
CA ALA A 838 -24.46 4.44 16.18
C ALA A 838 -24.52 2.96 15.77
N GLN A 839 -25.01 2.65 14.56
CA GLN A 839 -25.10 1.28 14.07
C GLN A 839 -23.72 0.70 13.79
N GLN A 840 -22.80 1.52 13.29
CA GLN A 840 -21.41 1.12 13.07
C GLN A 840 -20.74 0.70 14.39
N ILE A 841 -20.86 1.52 15.45
CA ILE A 841 -20.33 1.19 16.78
C ILE A 841 -20.97 -0.10 17.30
N VAL A 842 -22.30 -0.22 17.22
CA VAL A 842 -23.02 -1.42 17.69
C VAL A 842 -22.52 -2.68 17.00
N LYS A 843 -22.33 -2.63 15.69
CA LYS A 843 -21.82 -3.76 14.90
C LYS A 843 -20.38 -4.12 15.28
N ASN A 844 -19.49 -3.13 15.28
CA ASN A 844 -18.07 -3.36 15.48
C ASN A 844 -17.72 -3.77 16.91
N MET A 845 -18.45 -3.19 17.88
CA MET A 845 -18.26 -3.48 19.31
C MET A 845 -19.20 -4.58 19.82
N LYS A 846 -20.00 -5.22 18.95
CA LYS A 846 -20.98 -6.28 19.27
C LYS A 846 -21.93 -5.90 20.40
N LEU A 847 -22.41 -4.67 20.37
CA LEU A 847 -23.37 -4.16 21.34
C LEU A 847 -24.79 -4.69 21.09
N LYS A 848 -25.72 -4.42 21.99
CA LYS A 848 -27.09 -4.93 21.88
C LYS A 848 -27.85 -4.33 20.69
N ARG A 849 -28.16 -3.05 20.76
CA ARG A 849 -28.97 -2.33 19.75
C ARG A 849 -28.58 -0.85 19.76
N LYS A 850 -28.68 -0.19 18.59
CA LYS A 850 -28.34 1.25 18.49
C LYS A 850 -29.25 2.20 19.25
N ASP A 851 -30.45 1.77 19.61
CA ASP A 851 -31.40 2.54 20.39
C ASP A 851 -31.28 2.34 21.92
N THR A 852 -30.37 1.49 22.37
CA THR A 852 -29.98 1.38 23.77
C THR A 852 -28.95 2.47 24.09
N LEU A 853 -29.44 3.68 24.40
CA LEU A 853 -28.62 4.88 24.57
C LEU A 853 -28.42 5.21 26.06
N PRO A 854 -27.36 5.96 26.43
CA PRO A 854 -26.31 6.45 25.53
C PRO A 854 -25.28 5.36 25.15
N ILE A 855 -24.54 5.59 24.04
CA ILE A 855 -23.37 4.82 23.71
C ILE A 855 -22.16 5.75 23.81
N PHE A 856 -21.11 5.35 24.51
CA PHE A 856 -19.84 6.07 24.57
C PHE A 856 -18.70 5.18 24.13
N ILE A 857 -17.79 5.72 23.30
CA ILE A 857 -16.51 5.10 22.97
C ILE A 857 -15.38 6.11 23.17
N ILE A 858 -14.17 5.59 23.46
CA ILE A 858 -12.92 6.30 23.26
C ILE A 858 -12.24 5.62 22.09
N ALA A 859 -12.00 6.37 21.03
CA ALA A 859 -11.35 5.91 19.82
C ALA A 859 -10.21 6.85 19.41
N ASP A 860 -9.39 6.43 18.45
CA ASP A 860 -8.31 7.26 17.93
C ASP A 860 -8.32 7.36 16.39
N THR A 861 -7.40 8.15 15.87
CA THR A 861 -7.23 8.39 14.44
C THR A 861 -6.74 7.19 13.64
N PHE A 862 -6.30 6.13 14.30
CA PHE A 862 -5.94 4.83 13.73
C PHE A 862 -7.08 3.81 13.84
N ASN A 863 -8.32 4.29 14.04
CA ASN A 863 -9.52 3.48 14.16
C ASN A 863 -9.53 2.52 15.36
N ARG A 864 -8.63 2.68 16.35
CA ARG A 864 -8.57 1.83 17.55
C ARG A 864 -9.57 2.31 18.59
N VAL A 865 -10.32 1.38 19.18
CA VAL A 865 -11.23 1.64 20.31
C VAL A 865 -10.62 1.06 21.58
N VAL A 866 -10.55 1.87 22.62
CA VAL A 866 -9.99 1.50 23.94
C VAL A 866 -11.00 1.53 25.08
N PHE A 867 -12.20 2.05 24.84
CA PHE A 867 -13.31 2.09 25.79
C PHE A 867 -14.65 2.02 25.07
N VAL A 868 -15.59 1.31 25.66
CA VAL A 868 -16.99 1.28 25.22
C VAL A 868 -17.94 1.17 26.40
N SER A 869 -19.04 1.90 26.36
CA SER A 869 -20.15 1.80 27.31
C SER A 869 -21.47 1.95 26.55
N GLN A 870 -22.50 1.22 26.99
CA GLN A 870 -23.84 1.28 26.39
C GLN A 870 -24.91 1.25 27.47
N GLY A 871 -25.86 2.18 27.36
CA GLY A 871 -27.01 2.29 28.28
C GLY A 871 -26.60 2.84 29.65
N TYR A 872 -27.29 2.41 30.67
CA TYR A 872 -27.05 2.90 32.04
C TYR A 872 -25.76 2.32 32.61
N THR A 873 -24.75 3.19 32.83
CA THR A 873 -23.47 2.83 33.38
C THR A 873 -23.18 3.69 34.62
N ILE A 874 -23.04 3.06 35.78
CA ILE A 874 -22.72 3.75 37.01
C ILE A 874 -21.25 4.19 36.97
N GLY A 875 -20.97 5.46 37.28
CA GLY A 875 -19.61 6.01 37.30
C GLY A 875 -18.96 6.07 35.91
N LEU A 876 -19.73 6.34 34.85
CA LEU A 876 -19.22 6.45 33.49
C LEU A 876 -18.09 7.48 33.40
N GLY A 877 -18.25 8.64 34.01
CA GLY A 877 -17.23 9.68 34.00
C GLY A 877 -15.91 9.22 34.61
N GLU A 878 -15.96 8.51 35.75
CA GLU A 878 -14.76 7.95 36.40
C GLU A 878 -14.08 6.91 35.50
N GLN A 879 -14.85 6.05 34.82
CA GLN A 879 -14.33 5.07 33.90
C GLN A 879 -13.66 5.73 32.67
N LEU A 880 -14.29 6.78 32.11
CA LEU A 880 -13.70 7.57 31.02
C LEU A 880 -12.38 8.21 31.46
N VAL A 881 -12.38 8.90 32.63
CA VAL A 881 -11.16 9.57 33.14
C VAL A 881 -10.07 8.57 33.50
N LYS A 882 -10.42 7.42 34.06
CA LYS A 882 -9.43 6.35 34.33
C LYS A 882 -8.77 5.86 33.03
N THR A 883 -9.59 5.63 32.00
CA THR A 883 -9.08 5.22 30.68
C THR A 883 -8.19 6.31 30.09
N VAL A 884 -8.67 7.56 30.08
CA VAL A 884 -7.93 8.73 29.57
C VAL A 884 -6.58 8.95 30.27
N LYS A 885 -6.49 8.71 31.57
CA LYS A 885 -5.22 8.81 32.33
C LYS A 885 -4.23 7.68 32.01
N GLY A 886 -4.69 6.60 31.40
CA GLY A 886 -3.86 5.47 30.93
C GLY A 886 -3.46 5.57 29.44
N LEU A 887 -3.91 6.62 28.73
CA LEU A 887 -3.55 6.89 27.34
C LEU A 887 -2.38 7.84 27.24
#